data_d5bb6c7b2e7f614335190abada7360a9
#
_entry.id   d5bb6c7b2e7f614335190abada7360a9
#
_cell.length_a   1.000
_cell.length_b   1.000
_cell.length_c   1.000
_cell.angle_alpha   90.00
_cell.angle_beta   90.00
_cell.angle_gamma   90.00
#
_symmetry.space_group_name_H-M   'P 1'
#
loop_
_entity.id
_entity.type
_entity.pdbx_description
1 polymer ?
#
loop_
_entity_poly.entity_id
_entity_poly.type
_entity_poly.pdbx_seq_one_letter_code
_entity_poly.pdbx_strand_id
1 'polypeptide(L)'
;MSLLPLSSLSRPKSDRDSSHFDIYHFGPQLLKNGAGVCFRLWAPDAKHIELIVNQGEPLLMEEKANGWRELLVPQAQIGDRYAFRMGGDELRVPDPASRYQPNGVHGPSQVMAESDFQWQDSDWKGRTWEEAVIYELHIGTFTPEGSYRAIIDKLDYLKALGITAIELMPIAQFPGERNWGYDGVALYAPASQYGTPNDLKDLIQAAHQKGLMVFLDVVYNHFGPEGNYLPVYAKSFFNAKQKTPWGSAINFTKQNAVRDFFIENALYWLQEFHFDGLRLDAVHAIKDDSDPHFLNELASVVQERFSGKRHIHLILENELNQASLLRGNESGLFNAQWNDDFHHAAHVALTAEATSYYSDFDENGSGKSAITHLSRCLMTGFAYQDDPSIFRDGEHRGEKSDGLPLTAFVNFVQNHDQIGNRPFGNRLDTMSDPGKMKALLTAMALSPSIPLFFMGEEWQASTPFQFFCDFEPELGHAVTEGRRKEFWHMPEFSDPKSRNTIPDPCAESTFLNSKLNWAELEQKPFQENQQWISHLLNIRQQEIVPRLKSYVESWQNKDNRTNPLLLFQQDQATVVLWPLTQTEWLGLALNLGDSLVSLSNETSRFFKDRLNPIFETEPETLENLKKGILLPASAVSFMTQLS
;
A
#
# COMPACT_ATOMS: atom_id res chain seq x y z
N MET A 1 20.16 8.63 29.54
CA MET A 1 19.01 9.41 30.01
C MET A 1 17.76 8.62 29.63
N SER A 2 16.95 8.27 30.63
CA SER A 2 15.79 7.39 30.43
C SER A 2 14.74 8.06 29.56
N LEU A 3 14.35 7.36 28.50
CA LEU A 3 13.20 7.70 27.67
C LEU A 3 11.96 7.87 28.57
N LEU A 4 11.38 9.06 28.58
CA LEU A 4 10.08 9.29 29.21
C LEU A 4 9.05 8.43 28.44
N PRO A 5 8.19 7.69 29.12
CA PRO A 5 7.17 6.91 28.46
C PRO A 5 6.17 7.86 27.78
N LEU A 6 5.75 7.50 26.57
CA LEU A 6 4.70 8.14 25.75
C LEU A 6 3.30 8.20 26.43
N SER A 7 3.22 8.05 27.75
CA SER A 7 2.02 7.94 28.55
C SER A 7 1.34 9.27 28.95
N SER A 8 1.77 10.42 28.42
CA SER A 8 1.19 11.73 28.79
C SER A 8 0.36 12.44 27.72
N LEU A 9 0.21 11.86 26.52
CA LEU A 9 -0.76 12.35 25.55
C LEU A 9 -2.12 11.72 25.86
N SER A 10 -3.14 12.52 26.05
CA SER A 10 -4.53 12.08 26.27
C SER A 10 -5.01 11.35 25.00
N ARG A 11 -4.81 10.04 24.95
CA ARG A 11 -5.36 9.17 23.90
C ARG A 11 -6.88 9.21 23.98
N PRO A 12 -7.60 9.25 22.85
CA PRO A 12 -9.01 8.92 22.87
C PRO A 12 -9.13 7.49 23.44
N LYS A 13 -9.75 7.33 24.58
CA LYS A 13 -10.01 6.02 25.18
C LYS A 13 -11.15 5.41 24.38
N SER A 14 -10.85 4.37 23.59
CA SER A 14 -11.88 3.40 23.24
C SER A 14 -12.33 2.71 24.54
N ASP A 15 -13.61 2.45 24.69
CA ASP A 15 -14.13 1.62 25.82
C ASP A 15 -13.64 0.17 25.72
N ARG A 16 -12.87 -0.18 24.66
CA ARG A 16 -12.31 -1.48 24.38
C ARG A 16 -10.79 -1.35 24.40
N ASP A 17 -10.18 -2.02 25.36
CA ASP A 17 -8.74 -2.18 25.42
C ASP A 17 -8.27 -3.36 24.56
N SER A 18 -6.96 -3.52 24.38
CA SER A 18 -6.40 -4.61 23.59
C SER A 18 -6.72 -6.01 24.14
N SER A 19 -7.11 -6.14 25.41
CA SER A 19 -7.48 -7.43 26.02
C SER A 19 -8.80 -7.97 25.47
N HIS A 20 -9.68 -7.12 24.92
CA HIS A 20 -10.88 -7.56 24.22
C HIS A 20 -10.55 -8.48 23.03
N PHE A 21 -9.39 -8.29 22.42
CA PHE A 21 -8.91 -9.04 21.25
C PHE A 21 -7.90 -10.14 21.60
N ASP A 22 -7.83 -10.59 22.84
CA ASP A 22 -6.97 -11.73 23.22
C ASP A 22 -7.52 -13.07 22.70
N ILE A 23 -8.81 -13.10 22.32
CA ILE A 23 -9.49 -14.25 21.71
C ILE A 23 -10.18 -13.75 20.44
N TYR A 24 -9.95 -14.41 19.30
CA TYR A 24 -10.71 -14.12 18.09
C TYR A 24 -12.17 -14.52 18.26
N HIS A 25 -13.07 -13.61 17.94
CA HIS A 25 -14.52 -13.86 18.02
C HIS A 25 -15.07 -14.48 16.74
N PHE A 26 -14.39 -14.25 15.60
CA PHE A 26 -14.81 -14.70 14.29
C PHE A 26 -14.04 -15.95 13.84
N GLY A 27 -14.72 -16.79 13.07
CA GLY A 27 -14.19 -18.04 12.54
C GLY A 27 -14.24 -19.21 13.51
N PRO A 28 -13.82 -20.41 13.07
CA PRO A 28 -13.83 -21.62 13.87
C PRO A 28 -12.73 -21.58 14.94
N GLN A 29 -13.05 -22.05 16.15
CA GLN A 29 -12.10 -22.13 17.25
C GLN A 29 -11.84 -23.59 17.63
N LEU A 30 -10.58 -24.00 17.51
CA LEU A 30 -10.13 -25.30 17.99
C LEU A 30 -10.09 -25.32 19.52
N LEU A 31 -10.77 -26.27 20.12
CA LEU A 31 -10.73 -26.41 21.57
C LEU A 31 -9.45 -27.13 22.02
N LYS A 32 -8.94 -26.74 23.20
CA LYS A 32 -7.76 -27.36 23.80
C LYS A 32 -7.98 -28.87 23.98
N ASN A 33 -6.90 -29.64 23.80
CA ASN A 33 -6.89 -31.10 23.95
C ASN A 33 -7.74 -31.90 22.96
N GLY A 34 -8.03 -31.34 21.78
CA GLY A 34 -8.79 -32.05 20.74
C GLY A 34 -10.28 -32.24 21.09
N ALA A 35 -10.84 -31.39 21.94
CA ALA A 35 -12.25 -31.49 22.36
C ALA A 35 -13.23 -31.06 21.23
N GLY A 36 -12.77 -30.86 20.01
CA GLY A 36 -13.56 -30.49 18.86
C GLY A 36 -13.36 -29.03 18.41
N VAL A 37 -14.29 -28.55 17.61
CA VAL A 37 -14.28 -27.18 17.03
C VAL A 37 -15.57 -26.48 17.44
N CYS A 38 -15.43 -25.24 17.93
CA CYS A 38 -16.55 -24.34 18.14
C CYS A 38 -16.68 -23.43 16.89
N PHE A 39 -17.78 -23.55 16.17
CA PHE A 39 -18.11 -22.73 15.01
C PHE A 39 -18.95 -21.54 15.45
N ARG A 40 -18.62 -20.36 14.96
CA ARG A 40 -19.28 -19.11 15.32
C ARG A 40 -19.60 -18.31 14.08
N LEU A 41 -20.76 -17.64 14.07
CA LEU A 41 -21.17 -16.75 12.99
C LEU A 41 -21.95 -15.57 13.58
N TRP A 42 -21.60 -14.35 13.22
CA TRP A 42 -22.43 -13.19 13.49
C TRP A 42 -23.49 -13.03 12.41
N ALA A 43 -24.73 -13.29 12.75
CA ALA A 43 -25.85 -13.34 11.81
C ALA A 43 -27.14 -12.79 12.45
N PRO A 44 -27.18 -11.48 12.74
CA PRO A 44 -28.28 -10.85 13.48
C PRO A 44 -29.60 -10.88 12.74
N ASP A 45 -29.59 -10.99 11.41
CA ASP A 45 -30.81 -10.93 10.57
C ASP A 45 -31.35 -12.32 10.18
N ALA A 46 -30.63 -13.39 10.51
CA ALA A 46 -31.04 -14.76 10.22
C ALA A 46 -31.61 -15.47 11.47
N LYS A 47 -32.84 -16.00 11.36
CA LYS A 47 -33.52 -16.68 12.49
C LYS A 47 -33.09 -18.13 12.65
N HIS A 48 -32.73 -18.80 11.58
CA HIS A 48 -32.42 -20.22 11.54
C HIS A 48 -31.14 -20.42 10.73
N ILE A 49 -30.10 -20.94 11.37
CA ILE A 49 -28.83 -21.22 10.72
C ILE A 49 -28.40 -22.63 11.12
N GLU A 50 -27.98 -23.39 10.15
CA GLU A 50 -27.45 -24.72 10.32
C GLU A 50 -26.01 -24.78 9.83
N LEU A 51 -25.18 -25.48 10.57
CA LEU A 51 -23.83 -25.82 10.19
C LEU A 51 -23.80 -27.17 9.48
N ILE A 52 -23.08 -27.25 8.37
CA ILE A 52 -22.81 -28.50 7.66
C ILE A 52 -21.32 -28.75 7.71
N VAL A 53 -20.90 -29.91 8.25
CA VAL A 53 -19.50 -30.33 8.31
C VAL A 53 -19.31 -31.58 7.44
N ASN A 54 -18.37 -31.57 6.52
CA ASN A 54 -18.00 -32.69 5.64
C ASN A 54 -19.19 -33.31 4.87
N GLN A 55 -20.13 -32.49 4.41
CA GLN A 55 -21.36 -32.95 3.75
C GLN A 55 -22.27 -33.81 4.65
N GLY A 56 -22.08 -33.73 5.96
CA GLY A 56 -22.93 -34.40 6.94
C GLY A 56 -24.34 -33.79 7.05
N GLU A 57 -25.15 -34.33 7.97
CA GLU A 57 -26.47 -33.78 8.27
C GLU A 57 -26.34 -32.35 8.82
N PRO A 58 -27.24 -31.43 8.46
CA PRO A 58 -27.25 -30.08 8.97
C PRO A 58 -27.48 -30.06 10.50
N LEU A 59 -26.66 -29.30 11.21
CA LEU A 59 -26.68 -29.14 12.65
C LEU A 59 -27.17 -27.74 13.00
N LEU A 60 -28.28 -27.63 13.75
CA LEU A 60 -28.82 -26.34 14.17
C LEU A 60 -27.85 -25.59 15.09
N MET A 61 -27.52 -24.35 14.76
CA MET A 61 -26.69 -23.51 15.62
C MET A 61 -27.51 -22.83 16.71
N GLU A 62 -26.93 -22.73 17.92
CA GLU A 62 -27.53 -22.05 19.05
C GLU A 62 -27.47 -20.52 18.87
N GLU A 63 -28.60 -19.87 19.22
CA GLU A 63 -28.63 -18.40 19.28
C GLU A 63 -27.96 -17.92 20.57
N LYS A 64 -27.05 -16.96 20.41
CA LYS A 64 -26.37 -16.25 21.50
C LYS A 64 -26.72 -14.76 21.47
N ALA A 65 -26.30 -14.03 22.50
CA ALA A 65 -26.53 -12.59 22.59
C ALA A 65 -25.96 -11.82 21.38
N ASN A 66 -26.54 -10.66 21.09
CA ASN A 66 -26.06 -9.70 20.08
C ASN A 66 -25.95 -10.25 18.65
N GLY A 67 -26.81 -11.22 18.28
CA GLY A 67 -26.88 -11.76 16.91
C GLY A 67 -25.85 -12.85 16.59
N TRP A 68 -25.12 -13.34 17.57
CA TRP A 68 -24.20 -14.46 17.39
C TRP A 68 -24.94 -15.80 17.28
N ARG A 69 -24.37 -16.70 16.50
CA ARG A 69 -24.71 -18.13 16.41
C ARG A 69 -23.48 -18.94 16.76
N GLU A 70 -23.66 -20.01 17.54
CA GLU A 70 -22.54 -20.82 18.01
C GLU A 70 -22.92 -22.28 18.05
N LEU A 71 -21.99 -23.17 17.71
CA LEU A 71 -22.15 -24.62 17.84
C LEU A 71 -20.82 -25.32 18.09
N LEU A 72 -20.73 -26.07 19.18
CA LEU A 72 -19.62 -26.99 19.43
C LEU A 72 -19.85 -28.30 18.71
N VAL A 73 -18.91 -28.73 17.90
CA VAL A 73 -18.90 -30.03 17.21
C VAL A 73 -17.70 -30.83 17.72
N PRO A 74 -17.89 -31.77 18.69
CA PRO A 74 -16.80 -32.48 19.35
C PRO A 74 -15.95 -33.34 18.41
N GLN A 75 -16.53 -33.83 17.30
CA GLN A 75 -15.85 -34.70 16.34
C GLN A 75 -15.19 -33.93 15.20
N ALA A 76 -15.43 -32.62 15.08
CA ALA A 76 -14.80 -31.81 14.06
C ALA A 76 -13.31 -31.62 14.35
N GLN A 77 -12.51 -31.60 13.31
CA GLN A 77 -11.05 -31.55 13.37
C GLN A 77 -10.45 -30.67 12.28
N ILE A 78 -9.16 -30.43 12.36
CA ILE A 78 -8.38 -29.73 11.33
C ILE A 78 -8.53 -30.46 9.99
N GLY A 79 -8.73 -29.67 8.92
CA GLY A 79 -8.94 -30.17 7.57
C GLY A 79 -10.41 -30.38 7.19
N ASP A 80 -11.33 -30.45 8.18
CA ASP A 80 -12.74 -30.58 7.90
C ASP A 80 -13.28 -29.39 7.11
N ARG A 81 -14.19 -29.67 6.18
CA ARG A 81 -14.88 -28.66 5.38
C ARG A 81 -16.20 -28.29 6.06
N TYR A 82 -16.53 -27.00 6.07
CA TYR A 82 -17.78 -26.55 6.65
C TYR A 82 -18.39 -25.38 5.89
N ALA A 83 -19.70 -25.27 5.98
CA ALA A 83 -20.49 -24.17 5.44
C ALA A 83 -21.73 -23.93 6.30
N PHE A 84 -22.30 -22.74 6.19
CA PHE A 84 -23.55 -22.40 6.87
C PHE A 84 -24.73 -22.47 5.89
N ARG A 85 -25.85 -23.10 6.31
CA ARG A 85 -27.09 -23.12 5.56
C ARG A 85 -28.08 -22.13 6.18
N MET A 86 -28.65 -21.26 5.34
CA MET A 86 -29.46 -20.15 5.79
C MET A 86 -30.96 -20.45 5.68
N GLY A 87 -31.68 -20.26 6.79
CA GLY A 87 -33.15 -20.10 6.80
C GLY A 87 -34.01 -21.25 6.31
N GLY A 88 -33.45 -22.46 6.15
CA GLY A 88 -34.17 -23.60 5.55
C GLY A 88 -34.12 -23.61 4.02
N ASP A 89 -33.45 -22.65 3.40
CA ASP A 89 -33.14 -22.64 1.97
C ASP A 89 -31.98 -23.61 1.66
N GLU A 90 -31.85 -23.98 0.39
CA GLU A 90 -30.71 -24.79 -0.08
C GLU A 90 -29.40 -23.99 -0.13
N LEU A 91 -29.45 -22.67 0.10
CA LEU A 91 -28.30 -21.78 0.02
C LEU A 91 -27.28 -22.10 1.13
N ARG A 92 -26.10 -22.54 0.70
CA ARG A 92 -24.92 -22.74 1.54
C ARG A 92 -23.95 -21.63 1.32
N VAL A 93 -23.46 -21.02 2.39
CA VAL A 93 -22.50 -19.91 2.34
C VAL A 93 -21.23 -20.26 3.11
N PRO A 94 -20.06 -19.82 2.64
CA PRO A 94 -18.83 -19.94 3.40
C PRO A 94 -18.84 -19.04 4.64
N ASP A 95 -17.89 -19.28 5.52
CA ASP A 95 -17.60 -18.39 6.65
C ASP A 95 -16.91 -17.11 6.16
N PRO A 96 -17.41 -15.91 6.49
CA PRO A 96 -16.75 -14.65 6.11
C PRO A 96 -15.37 -14.49 6.78
N ALA A 97 -15.14 -15.20 7.90
CA ALA A 97 -13.86 -15.27 8.60
C ALA A 97 -13.15 -16.61 8.38
N SER A 98 -13.40 -17.27 7.26
CA SER A 98 -12.70 -18.50 6.88
C SER A 98 -11.18 -18.29 6.88
N ARG A 99 -10.44 -19.23 7.44
CA ARG A 99 -8.97 -19.22 7.44
C ARG A 99 -8.37 -19.81 6.15
N TYR A 100 -9.17 -20.55 5.39
CA TYR A 100 -8.77 -21.11 4.08
C TYR A 100 -10.01 -21.46 3.25
N GLN A 101 -10.01 -21.03 1.99
CA GLN A 101 -11.06 -21.25 0.99
C GLN A 101 -10.52 -22.04 -0.20
N PRO A 102 -10.26 -23.34 -0.07
CA PRO A 102 -9.60 -24.12 -1.10
C PRO A 102 -10.46 -24.42 -2.33
N ASN A 103 -11.76 -24.08 -2.30
CA ASN A 103 -12.68 -24.25 -3.40
C ASN A 103 -13.30 -22.90 -3.84
N GLY A 104 -12.55 -21.82 -3.67
CA GLY A 104 -12.99 -20.47 -4.06
C GLY A 104 -14.07 -19.89 -3.15
N VAL A 105 -14.59 -18.73 -3.53
CA VAL A 105 -15.49 -17.90 -2.70
C VAL A 105 -16.90 -18.49 -2.49
N HIS A 106 -17.30 -19.48 -3.27
CA HIS A 106 -18.60 -20.17 -3.16
C HIS A 106 -18.51 -21.52 -2.47
N GLY A 107 -17.29 -22.02 -2.32
CA GLY A 107 -17.03 -23.33 -1.73
C GLY A 107 -17.08 -23.35 -0.20
N PRO A 108 -17.10 -24.54 0.41
CA PRO A 108 -17.01 -24.65 1.86
C PRO A 108 -15.65 -24.17 2.38
N SER A 109 -15.67 -23.54 3.54
CA SER A 109 -14.50 -23.16 4.31
C SER A 109 -13.79 -24.38 4.89
N GLN A 110 -12.50 -24.28 5.16
CA GLN A 110 -11.75 -25.36 5.82
C GLN A 110 -11.31 -24.96 7.24
N VAL A 111 -11.48 -25.87 8.19
CA VAL A 111 -10.92 -25.73 9.55
C VAL A 111 -9.40 -25.80 9.48
N MET A 112 -8.75 -24.74 9.94
CA MET A 112 -7.28 -24.66 10.01
C MET A 112 -6.83 -24.56 11.46
N ALA A 113 -5.64 -25.06 11.77
CA ALA A 113 -5.00 -24.79 13.04
C ALA A 113 -4.08 -23.58 12.91
N GLU A 114 -4.27 -22.61 13.78
CA GLU A 114 -3.40 -21.43 13.87
C GLU A 114 -1.98 -21.83 14.32
N SER A 115 -1.85 -22.85 15.16
CA SER A 115 -0.59 -23.28 15.80
C SER A 115 0.23 -24.35 15.07
N ASP A 116 -0.20 -24.84 13.91
CA ASP A 116 0.50 -25.96 13.23
C ASP A 116 1.80 -25.53 12.55
N PHE A 117 1.98 -24.25 12.27
CA PHE A 117 3.21 -23.73 11.68
C PHE A 117 4.26 -23.45 12.76
N GLN A 118 5.46 -24.00 12.59
CA GLN A 118 6.57 -23.81 13.53
C GLN A 118 7.45 -22.65 13.09
N TRP A 119 7.14 -21.45 13.58
CA TRP A 119 7.91 -20.25 13.31
C TRP A 119 9.36 -20.36 13.83
N GLN A 120 10.31 -19.94 13.01
CA GLN A 120 11.75 -19.88 13.32
C GLN A 120 12.27 -18.45 13.35
N ASP A 121 11.40 -17.49 13.50
CA ASP A 121 11.67 -16.06 13.45
C ASP A 121 11.48 -15.34 14.80
N SER A 122 11.56 -16.08 15.92
CA SER A 122 11.35 -15.54 17.26
C SER A 122 12.23 -14.33 17.61
N ASP A 123 13.41 -14.24 17.00
CA ASP A 123 14.36 -13.14 17.19
C ASP A 123 14.09 -11.94 16.26
N TRP A 124 13.21 -12.11 15.29
CA TRP A 124 12.80 -11.04 14.39
C TRP A 124 11.96 -9.99 15.11
N LYS A 125 12.41 -8.74 15.05
CA LYS A 125 11.70 -7.60 15.66
C LYS A 125 11.19 -6.60 14.62
N GLY A 126 11.36 -6.90 13.34
CA GLY A 126 11.16 -5.93 12.26
C GLY A 126 12.35 -4.97 12.13
N ARG A 127 12.21 -3.98 11.26
CA ARG A 127 13.14 -2.86 11.12
C ARG A 127 12.45 -1.57 11.52
N THR A 128 13.22 -0.53 11.84
CA THR A 128 12.66 0.80 12.04
C THR A 128 12.12 1.35 10.74
N TRP A 129 11.14 2.26 10.81
CA TRP A 129 10.46 2.78 9.63
C TRP A 129 11.41 3.50 8.67
N GLU A 130 12.38 4.22 9.20
CA GLU A 130 13.37 4.99 8.45
C GLU A 130 14.26 4.13 7.55
N GLU A 131 14.37 2.83 7.85
CA GLU A 131 15.11 1.86 7.05
C GLU A 131 14.32 1.35 5.82
N ALA A 132 13.02 1.68 5.72
CA ALA A 132 12.18 1.12 4.68
C ALA A 132 12.57 1.61 3.28
N VAL A 133 12.71 0.65 2.38
CA VAL A 133 12.71 0.76 0.91
C VAL A 133 11.73 -0.31 0.46
N ILE A 134 10.57 0.11 -0.03
CA ILE A 134 9.44 -0.78 -0.29
C ILE A 134 9.47 -1.27 -1.73
N TYR A 135 9.16 -2.54 -1.93
CA TYR A 135 8.97 -3.15 -3.23
C TYR A 135 7.58 -3.78 -3.29
N GLU A 136 6.68 -3.13 -4.02
CA GLU A 136 5.32 -3.59 -4.23
C GLU A 136 5.30 -4.68 -5.31
N LEU A 137 4.60 -5.78 -5.06
CA LEU A 137 4.46 -6.86 -6.02
C LEU A 137 3.09 -7.55 -5.98
N HIS A 138 2.65 -8.02 -7.15
CA HIS A 138 1.49 -8.89 -7.31
C HIS A 138 1.95 -10.36 -7.40
N ILE A 139 1.49 -11.21 -6.49
CA ILE A 139 1.98 -12.60 -6.36
C ILE A 139 1.81 -13.38 -7.65
N GLY A 140 0.64 -13.31 -8.29
CA GLY A 140 0.31 -14.08 -9.48
C GLY A 140 1.10 -13.70 -10.73
N THR A 141 1.74 -12.52 -10.77
CA THR A 141 2.46 -12.01 -11.96
C THR A 141 3.93 -11.69 -11.72
N PHE A 142 4.40 -11.73 -10.47
CA PHE A 142 5.81 -11.48 -10.13
C PHE A 142 6.75 -12.56 -10.66
N THR A 143 6.32 -13.84 -10.59
CA THR A 143 7.07 -14.98 -11.12
C THR A 143 6.27 -15.73 -12.19
N PRO A 144 6.89 -16.52 -13.04
CA PRO A 144 6.17 -17.36 -14.00
C PRO A 144 5.13 -18.27 -13.33
N GLU A 145 5.48 -18.86 -12.18
CA GLU A 145 4.62 -19.76 -11.40
C GLU A 145 3.46 -19.02 -10.74
N GLY A 146 3.68 -17.79 -10.29
CA GLY A 146 2.68 -16.95 -9.64
C GLY A 146 2.21 -17.50 -8.30
N SER A 147 3.14 -17.93 -7.44
CA SER A 147 2.82 -18.54 -6.15
C SER A 147 3.67 -17.99 -5.00
N TYR A 148 3.20 -18.15 -3.74
CA TYR A 148 3.96 -17.76 -2.54
C TYR A 148 5.37 -18.39 -2.53
N ARG A 149 5.49 -19.68 -2.88
CA ARG A 149 6.77 -20.40 -2.88
C ARG A 149 7.75 -19.86 -3.92
N ALA A 150 7.27 -19.49 -5.09
CA ALA A 150 8.13 -19.00 -6.15
C ALA A 150 8.78 -17.63 -5.82
N ILE A 151 8.15 -16.83 -4.96
CA ILE A 151 8.73 -15.57 -4.48
C ILE A 151 9.94 -15.84 -3.59
N ILE A 152 9.96 -16.94 -2.82
CA ILE A 152 11.09 -17.30 -1.94
C ILE A 152 12.42 -17.32 -2.73
N ASP A 153 12.39 -17.84 -3.96
CA ASP A 153 13.57 -17.93 -4.83
C ASP A 153 14.07 -16.56 -5.32
N LYS A 154 13.25 -15.50 -5.15
CA LYS A 154 13.58 -14.13 -5.53
C LYS A 154 14.02 -13.24 -4.36
N LEU A 155 13.94 -13.72 -3.11
CA LEU A 155 14.26 -12.91 -1.94
C LEU A 155 15.74 -12.48 -1.89
N ASP A 156 16.67 -13.31 -2.35
CA ASP A 156 18.09 -12.94 -2.42
C ASP A 156 18.34 -11.84 -3.45
N TYR A 157 17.63 -11.87 -4.57
CA TYR A 157 17.65 -10.82 -5.58
C TYR A 157 17.16 -9.49 -4.99
N LEU A 158 15.98 -9.47 -4.34
CA LEU A 158 15.41 -8.27 -3.75
C LEU A 158 16.32 -7.68 -2.66
N LYS A 159 16.90 -8.54 -1.82
CA LYS A 159 17.88 -8.11 -0.81
C LYS A 159 19.13 -7.50 -1.45
N ALA A 160 19.68 -8.15 -2.50
CA ALA A 160 20.86 -7.65 -3.20
C ALA A 160 20.59 -6.34 -3.96
N LEU A 161 19.36 -6.12 -4.39
CA LEU A 161 18.91 -4.85 -4.97
C LEU A 161 18.97 -3.69 -3.97
N GLY A 162 18.80 -3.96 -2.67
CA GLY A 162 18.74 -2.96 -1.61
C GLY A 162 17.35 -2.76 -1.01
N ILE A 163 16.39 -3.60 -1.38
CA ILE A 163 15.04 -3.63 -0.80
C ILE A 163 15.11 -4.07 0.67
N THR A 164 14.28 -3.49 1.50
CA THR A 164 14.17 -3.82 2.93
C THR A 164 12.75 -4.21 3.36
N ALA A 165 11.76 -3.93 2.53
CA ALA A 165 10.36 -4.31 2.74
C ALA A 165 9.72 -4.75 1.41
N ILE A 166 9.01 -5.87 1.43
CA ILE A 166 8.15 -6.33 0.34
C ILE A 166 6.72 -5.96 0.71
N GLU A 167 5.97 -5.32 -0.19
CA GLU A 167 4.56 -5.07 -0.02
C GLU A 167 3.77 -5.95 -1.00
N LEU A 168 2.97 -6.86 -0.44
CA LEU A 168 2.12 -7.75 -1.22
C LEU A 168 0.81 -7.04 -1.54
N MET A 169 0.45 -6.94 -2.81
CA MET A 169 -0.91 -6.56 -3.22
C MET A 169 -1.93 -7.49 -2.54
N PRO A 170 -3.22 -7.10 -2.42
CA PRO A 170 -4.17 -7.81 -1.57
C PRO A 170 -4.29 -9.31 -1.88
N ILE A 171 -4.31 -10.13 -0.84
CA ILE A 171 -4.34 -11.58 -0.93
C ILE A 171 -5.60 -12.22 -0.35
N ALA A 172 -6.60 -11.43 0.07
CA ALA A 172 -7.87 -11.98 0.52
C ALA A 172 -8.51 -12.81 -0.60
N GLN A 173 -9.12 -13.95 -0.25
CA GLN A 173 -9.71 -14.84 -1.25
C GLN A 173 -10.74 -14.10 -2.12
N PHE A 174 -10.52 -14.12 -3.40
CA PHE A 174 -11.30 -13.50 -4.48
C PHE A 174 -11.94 -14.55 -5.40
N PRO A 175 -12.94 -14.18 -6.23
CA PRO A 175 -13.54 -15.07 -7.21
C PRO A 175 -12.59 -15.38 -8.38
N GLY A 176 -12.76 -16.55 -9.00
CA GLY A 176 -11.99 -17.00 -10.17
C GLY A 176 -10.54 -17.37 -9.84
N GLU A 177 -9.71 -17.42 -10.88
CA GLU A 177 -8.31 -17.89 -10.79
C GLU A 177 -7.30 -16.73 -10.83
N ARG A 178 -7.71 -15.50 -11.15
CA ARG A 178 -6.85 -14.32 -11.32
C ARG A 178 -7.57 -13.03 -10.98
N ASN A 179 -6.94 -12.21 -10.15
CA ASN A 179 -7.46 -10.92 -9.71
C ASN A 179 -6.30 -10.08 -9.19
N TRP A 180 -6.42 -8.76 -9.24
CA TRP A 180 -5.48 -7.86 -8.56
C TRP A 180 -5.49 -8.04 -7.04
N GLY A 181 -6.59 -8.57 -6.49
CA GLY A 181 -6.78 -8.80 -5.07
C GLY A 181 -7.82 -7.86 -4.42
N TYR A 182 -8.24 -6.80 -5.11
CA TYR A 182 -9.19 -5.80 -4.57
C TYR A 182 -10.66 -6.26 -4.60
N ASP A 183 -10.95 -7.45 -5.13
CA ASP A 183 -12.27 -8.08 -5.09
C ASP A 183 -12.38 -9.18 -4.03
N GLY A 184 -11.55 -9.10 -2.98
CA GLY A 184 -11.55 -10.07 -1.88
C GLY A 184 -12.85 -10.08 -1.09
N VAL A 185 -13.32 -11.27 -0.69
CA VAL A 185 -14.57 -11.44 0.09
C VAL A 185 -14.41 -12.29 1.36
N ALA A 186 -13.40 -13.15 1.43
CA ALA A 186 -13.05 -13.88 2.64
C ALA A 186 -11.73 -13.31 3.20
N LEU A 187 -11.83 -12.22 3.96
CA LEU A 187 -10.70 -11.38 4.33
C LEU A 187 -9.65 -12.06 5.23
N TYR A 188 -9.99 -13.18 5.85
CA TYR A 188 -9.08 -13.95 6.71
C TYR A 188 -8.42 -15.13 5.98
N ALA A 189 -8.82 -15.41 4.73
CA ALA A 189 -8.26 -16.50 3.94
C ALA A 189 -7.29 -15.96 2.90
N PRO A 190 -6.01 -16.34 2.91
CA PRO A 190 -5.13 -16.04 1.79
C PRO A 190 -5.61 -16.78 0.54
N ALA A 191 -5.54 -16.12 -0.62
CA ALA A 191 -6.03 -16.64 -1.89
C ALA A 191 -5.40 -17.98 -2.22
N SER A 192 -6.23 -18.99 -2.39
CA SER A 192 -5.82 -20.38 -2.62
C SER A 192 -5.13 -20.59 -3.98
N GLN A 193 -5.33 -19.66 -4.91
CA GLN A 193 -4.67 -19.63 -6.21
C GLN A 193 -3.15 -19.46 -6.11
N TYR A 194 -2.67 -18.84 -5.03
CA TYR A 194 -1.24 -18.59 -4.80
C TYR A 194 -0.57 -19.66 -3.93
N GLY A 195 -1.35 -20.55 -3.31
CA GLY A 195 -0.87 -21.61 -2.45
C GLY A 195 -1.69 -21.77 -1.16
N THR A 196 -1.14 -22.49 -0.20
CA THR A 196 -1.78 -22.70 1.11
C THR A 196 -1.40 -21.58 2.10
N PRO A 197 -2.14 -21.43 3.21
CA PRO A 197 -1.73 -20.53 4.30
C PRO A 197 -0.31 -20.79 4.82
N ASN A 198 0.13 -22.05 4.84
CA ASN A 198 1.49 -22.40 5.27
C ASN A 198 2.55 -21.98 4.24
N ASP A 199 2.25 -22.01 2.93
CA ASP A 199 3.15 -21.49 1.90
C ASP A 199 3.38 -19.97 2.06
N LEU A 200 2.35 -19.22 2.46
CA LEU A 200 2.49 -17.80 2.80
C LEU A 200 3.35 -17.59 4.05
N LYS A 201 3.16 -18.41 5.10
CA LYS A 201 3.99 -18.37 6.30
C LYS A 201 5.45 -18.72 5.99
N ASP A 202 5.69 -19.71 5.12
CA ASP A 202 7.03 -20.05 4.63
C ASP A 202 7.70 -18.86 3.92
N LEU A 203 6.95 -18.12 3.08
CA LEU A 203 7.45 -16.93 2.40
C LEU A 203 7.86 -15.84 3.41
N ILE A 204 6.99 -15.52 4.37
CA ILE A 204 7.25 -14.48 5.37
C ILE A 204 8.45 -14.87 6.23
N GLN A 205 8.51 -16.10 6.72
CA GLN A 205 9.65 -16.61 7.48
C GLN A 205 10.96 -16.53 6.69
N ALA A 206 10.94 -16.90 5.41
CA ALA A 206 12.12 -16.81 4.54
C ALA A 206 12.55 -15.35 4.31
N ALA A 207 11.61 -14.42 4.20
CA ALA A 207 11.90 -12.99 4.09
C ALA A 207 12.57 -12.47 5.39
N HIS A 208 12.03 -12.80 6.57
CA HIS A 208 12.61 -12.44 7.86
C HIS A 208 14.04 -12.98 8.04
N GLN A 209 14.31 -14.22 7.63
CA GLN A 209 15.66 -14.80 7.66
C GLN A 209 16.66 -14.03 6.79
N LYS A 210 16.18 -13.33 5.76
CA LYS A 210 17.00 -12.45 4.91
C LYS A 210 17.04 -11.00 5.38
N GLY A 211 16.30 -10.69 6.45
CA GLY A 211 16.21 -9.33 7.01
C GLY A 211 15.27 -8.42 6.22
N LEU A 212 14.30 -8.97 5.50
CA LEU A 212 13.27 -8.26 4.77
C LEU A 212 11.98 -8.23 5.58
N MET A 213 11.37 -7.06 5.73
CA MET A 213 10.00 -6.90 6.22
C MET A 213 9.01 -7.37 5.14
N VAL A 214 7.82 -7.77 5.55
CA VAL A 214 6.71 -8.07 4.64
C VAL A 214 5.48 -7.28 5.07
N PHE A 215 4.96 -6.44 4.19
CA PHE A 215 3.72 -5.68 4.36
C PHE A 215 2.60 -6.32 3.55
N LEU A 216 1.39 -6.13 4.02
CA LEU A 216 0.19 -6.58 3.33
C LEU A 216 -0.72 -5.40 3.03
N ASP A 217 -1.16 -5.31 1.78
CA ASP A 217 -2.25 -4.43 1.40
C ASP A 217 -3.59 -5.05 1.79
N VAL A 218 -4.39 -4.31 2.58
CA VAL A 218 -5.68 -4.76 3.11
C VAL A 218 -6.82 -3.84 2.68
N VAL A 219 -7.89 -4.45 2.16
CA VAL A 219 -9.07 -3.74 1.66
C VAL A 219 -10.16 -3.76 2.74
N TYR A 220 -10.29 -2.63 3.46
CA TYR A 220 -11.28 -2.50 4.55
C TYR A 220 -12.41 -1.51 4.23
N ASN A 221 -12.39 -0.93 3.02
CA ASN A 221 -13.39 0.02 2.57
C ASN A 221 -14.58 -0.63 1.85
N HIS A 222 -14.40 -1.84 1.28
CA HIS A 222 -15.43 -2.57 0.55
C HIS A 222 -15.17 -4.08 0.53
N PHE A 223 -16.10 -4.85 -0.01
CA PHE A 223 -15.95 -6.24 -0.39
C PHE A 223 -16.14 -6.39 -1.88
N GLY A 224 -15.53 -7.41 -2.46
CA GLY A 224 -15.74 -7.76 -3.86
C GLY A 224 -17.22 -8.02 -4.21
N PRO A 225 -17.58 -7.87 -5.49
CA PRO A 225 -18.97 -7.96 -5.94
C PRO A 225 -19.51 -9.38 -6.00
N GLU A 226 -18.63 -10.40 -6.01
CA GLU A 226 -18.99 -11.81 -6.16
C GLU A 226 -18.47 -12.62 -4.96
N GLY A 227 -19.34 -13.46 -4.37
CA GLY A 227 -19.00 -14.31 -3.21
C GLY A 227 -19.22 -13.65 -1.84
N ASN A 228 -19.66 -12.40 -1.77
CA ASN A 228 -20.01 -11.74 -0.51
C ASN A 228 -21.45 -12.09 -0.11
N TYR A 229 -21.60 -12.98 0.87
CA TYR A 229 -22.88 -13.43 1.39
C TYR A 229 -23.36 -12.69 2.64
N LEU A 230 -22.57 -11.78 3.21
CA LEU A 230 -22.95 -11.00 4.40
C LEU A 230 -24.34 -10.32 4.30
N PRO A 231 -24.77 -9.75 3.14
CA PRO A 231 -26.10 -9.15 3.02
C PRO A 231 -27.26 -10.11 3.23
N VAL A 232 -27.05 -11.42 3.13
CA VAL A 232 -28.09 -12.44 3.31
C VAL A 232 -28.50 -12.59 4.77
N TYR A 233 -27.53 -12.51 5.71
CA TYR A 233 -27.74 -12.83 7.12
C TYR A 233 -27.25 -11.74 8.10
N ALA A 234 -26.52 -10.74 7.60
CA ALA A 234 -25.97 -9.64 8.39
C ALA A 234 -26.09 -8.30 7.65
N LYS A 235 -27.33 -7.91 7.29
CA LYS A 235 -27.61 -6.67 6.53
C LYS A 235 -27.05 -5.43 7.22
N SER A 236 -27.06 -5.41 8.56
CA SER A 236 -26.52 -4.34 9.38
C SER A 236 -25.00 -4.20 9.30
N PHE A 237 -24.30 -5.14 8.64
CA PHE A 237 -22.89 -5.00 8.28
C PHE A 237 -22.65 -3.83 7.31
N PHE A 238 -23.69 -3.45 6.56
CA PHE A 238 -23.65 -2.39 5.57
C PHE A 238 -24.59 -1.23 5.94
N ASN A 239 -24.17 -0.01 5.61
CA ASN A 239 -24.99 1.18 5.74
C ASN A 239 -25.65 1.50 4.38
N ALA A 240 -26.91 1.08 4.19
CA ALA A 240 -27.64 1.28 2.94
C ALA A 240 -27.87 2.76 2.56
N LYS A 241 -27.73 3.68 3.52
CA LYS A 241 -27.90 5.13 3.30
C LYS A 241 -26.63 5.80 2.76
N GLN A 242 -25.47 5.20 2.98
CA GLN A 242 -24.19 5.69 2.49
C GLN A 242 -23.74 4.82 1.32
N LYS A 243 -23.44 5.46 0.19
CA LYS A 243 -22.97 4.78 -1.03
C LYS A 243 -21.49 5.08 -1.25
N THR A 244 -20.80 4.10 -1.76
CA THR A 244 -19.42 4.19 -2.26
C THR A 244 -19.42 3.75 -3.72
N PRO A 245 -18.33 3.93 -4.47
CA PRO A 245 -18.20 3.39 -5.82
C PRO A 245 -18.46 1.86 -5.91
N TRP A 246 -18.18 1.14 -4.83
CA TRP A 246 -18.33 -0.33 -4.73
C TRP A 246 -19.67 -0.77 -4.12
N GLY A 247 -20.61 0.14 -3.87
CA GLY A 247 -21.93 -0.21 -3.32
C GLY A 247 -22.23 0.45 -1.99
N SER A 248 -22.96 -0.26 -1.11
CA SER A 248 -23.26 0.25 0.24
C SER A 248 -22.02 0.24 1.11
N ALA A 249 -21.74 1.36 1.80
CA ALA A 249 -20.62 1.48 2.71
C ALA A 249 -20.67 0.43 3.84
N ILE A 250 -19.52 -0.03 4.30
CA ILE A 250 -19.41 -0.83 5.53
C ILE A 250 -19.85 0.03 6.73
N ASN A 251 -20.60 -0.54 7.64
CA ASN A 251 -21.21 0.17 8.76
C ASN A 251 -20.32 0.13 10.00
N PHE A 252 -19.28 0.95 10.03
CA PHE A 252 -18.42 1.09 11.21
C PHE A 252 -19.12 1.87 12.35
N THR A 253 -20.11 2.69 12.04
CA THR A 253 -20.80 3.52 13.02
C THR A 253 -21.71 2.67 13.89
N LYS A 254 -21.46 2.61 15.20
CA LYS A 254 -22.30 1.93 16.22
C LYS A 254 -22.46 0.41 16.05
N GLN A 255 -21.66 -0.23 15.19
CA GLN A 255 -21.69 -1.69 14.98
C GLN A 255 -20.40 -2.34 15.49
N ASN A 256 -20.38 -2.67 16.78
CA ASN A 256 -19.20 -3.25 17.43
C ASN A 256 -18.71 -4.51 16.72
N ALA A 257 -19.61 -5.43 16.33
CA ALA A 257 -19.22 -6.64 15.62
C ALA A 257 -18.55 -6.38 14.26
N VAL A 258 -18.95 -5.30 13.54
CA VAL A 258 -18.32 -4.92 12.29
C VAL A 258 -16.91 -4.40 12.54
N ARG A 259 -16.75 -3.51 13.52
CA ARG A 259 -15.42 -2.98 13.91
C ARG A 259 -14.51 -4.12 14.38
N ASP A 260 -15.03 -5.01 15.23
CA ASP A 260 -14.29 -6.17 15.73
C ASP A 260 -13.82 -7.08 14.59
N PHE A 261 -14.66 -7.30 13.57
CA PHE A 261 -14.30 -8.11 12.41
C PHE A 261 -13.04 -7.59 11.71
N PHE A 262 -12.92 -6.29 11.47
CA PHE A 262 -11.77 -5.72 10.79
C PHE A 262 -10.55 -5.55 11.71
N ILE A 263 -10.75 -5.20 12.99
CA ILE A 263 -9.64 -5.11 13.95
C ILE A 263 -9.03 -6.50 14.20
N GLU A 264 -9.86 -7.52 14.40
CA GLU A 264 -9.38 -8.91 14.54
C GLU A 264 -8.67 -9.39 13.27
N ASN A 265 -9.15 -8.99 12.08
CA ASN A 265 -8.48 -9.31 10.82
C ASN A 265 -7.08 -8.68 10.74
N ALA A 266 -6.94 -7.42 11.11
CA ALA A 266 -5.63 -6.77 11.16
C ALA A 266 -4.68 -7.48 12.15
N LEU A 267 -5.17 -7.77 13.35
CA LEU A 267 -4.38 -8.52 14.35
C LEU A 267 -4.03 -9.94 13.87
N TYR A 268 -4.95 -10.61 13.19
CA TYR A 268 -4.73 -11.95 12.63
C TYR A 268 -3.57 -11.96 11.62
N TRP A 269 -3.53 -11.04 10.66
CA TRP A 269 -2.42 -10.92 9.73
C TRP A 269 -1.10 -10.62 10.43
N LEU A 270 -1.11 -9.73 11.41
CA LEU A 270 0.10 -9.33 12.13
C LEU A 270 0.60 -10.37 13.14
N GLN A 271 -0.30 -11.15 13.78
CA GLN A 271 0.05 -12.12 14.83
C GLN A 271 0.24 -13.53 14.29
N GLU A 272 -0.66 -13.99 13.40
CA GLU A 272 -0.67 -15.36 12.92
C GLU A 272 0.26 -15.55 11.71
N PHE A 273 0.35 -14.53 10.84
CA PHE A 273 1.23 -14.57 9.68
C PHE A 273 2.53 -13.76 9.86
N HIS A 274 2.69 -13.08 10.96
CA HIS A 274 3.86 -12.29 11.28
C HIS A 274 4.18 -11.15 10.29
N PHE A 275 3.19 -10.65 9.54
CA PHE A 275 3.40 -9.43 8.75
C PHE A 275 3.97 -8.30 9.59
N ASP A 276 4.85 -7.48 9.02
CA ASP A 276 5.50 -6.35 9.69
C ASP A 276 4.74 -5.03 9.51
N GLY A 277 3.70 -5.04 8.70
CA GLY A 277 2.85 -3.87 8.49
C GLY A 277 1.67 -4.13 7.60
N LEU A 278 0.76 -3.15 7.58
CA LEU A 278 -0.42 -3.13 6.73
C LEU A 278 -0.47 -1.80 5.96
N ARG A 279 -0.74 -1.88 4.66
CA ARG A 279 -1.19 -0.75 3.86
C ARG A 279 -2.71 -0.82 3.77
N LEU A 280 -3.40 0.21 4.18
CA LEU A 280 -4.87 0.27 4.19
C LEU A 280 -5.34 0.98 2.93
N ASP A 281 -6.05 0.24 2.08
CA ASP A 281 -6.60 0.68 0.81
C ASP A 281 -7.71 1.71 0.99
N ALA A 282 -7.69 2.77 0.17
CA ALA A 282 -8.75 3.76 -0.01
C ALA A 282 -9.46 4.19 1.28
N VAL A 283 -8.70 4.55 2.32
CA VAL A 283 -9.28 4.88 3.65
C VAL A 283 -10.23 6.08 3.63
N HIS A 284 -10.13 6.96 2.63
CA HIS A 284 -11.06 8.05 2.39
C HIS A 284 -12.50 7.57 2.08
N ALA A 285 -12.66 6.33 1.62
CA ALA A 285 -13.95 5.70 1.39
C ALA A 285 -14.56 5.08 2.66
N ILE A 286 -13.81 4.95 3.76
CA ILE A 286 -14.32 4.50 5.06
C ILE A 286 -15.15 5.63 5.69
N LYS A 287 -16.46 5.43 5.77
CA LYS A 287 -17.41 6.40 6.33
C LYS A 287 -17.77 6.01 7.75
N ASP A 288 -17.24 6.73 8.72
CA ASP A 288 -17.47 6.50 10.14
C ASP A 288 -17.57 7.83 10.89
N ASP A 289 -18.74 8.08 11.50
CA ASP A 289 -19.02 9.28 12.29
C ASP A 289 -18.83 9.04 13.82
N SER A 290 -18.29 7.88 14.20
CA SER A 290 -18.08 7.56 15.60
C SER A 290 -16.80 8.20 16.17
N ASP A 291 -16.77 8.37 17.48
CA ASP A 291 -15.60 8.81 18.23
C ASP A 291 -15.23 7.71 19.25
N PRO A 292 -14.04 7.09 19.17
CA PRO A 292 -13.03 7.33 18.13
C PRO A 292 -13.44 6.77 16.74
N HIS A 293 -12.94 7.40 15.68
CA HIS A 293 -13.06 6.89 14.32
C HIS A 293 -12.42 5.50 14.22
N PHE A 294 -12.99 4.61 13.40
CA PHE A 294 -12.51 3.23 13.22
C PHE A 294 -11.00 3.13 12.96
N LEU A 295 -10.46 3.97 12.09
CA LEU A 295 -9.02 3.99 11.80
C LEU A 295 -8.17 4.26 13.05
N ASN A 296 -8.61 5.19 13.89
CA ASN A 296 -7.90 5.51 15.13
C ASN A 296 -8.00 4.36 16.15
N GLU A 297 -9.16 3.70 16.25
CA GLU A 297 -9.33 2.53 17.12
C GLU A 297 -8.42 1.39 16.66
N LEU A 298 -8.47 1.03 15.36
CA LEU A 298 -7.63 -0.01 14.79
C LEU A 298 -6.13 0.27 15.05
N ALA A 299 -5.66 1.46 14.71
CA ALA A 299 -4.26 1.81 14.90
C ALA A 299 -3.84 1.80 16.37
N SER A 300 -4.72 2.25 17.29
CA SER A 300 -4.46 2.22 18.73
C SER A 300 -4.32 0.79 19.25
N VAL A 301 -5.24 -0.10 18.86
CA VAL A 301 -5.20 -1.52 19.26
C VAL A 301 -3.93 -2.20 18.74
N VAL A 302 -3.56 -1.96 17.48
CA VAL A 302 -2.33 -2.51 16.89
C VAL A 302 -1.09 -2.01 17.65
N GLN A 303 -1.01 -0.69 17.90
CA GLN A 303 0.12 -0.12 18.62
C GLN A 303 0.24 -0.68 20.04
N GLU A 304 -0.87 -0.78 20.77
CA GLU A 304 -0.88 -1.34 22.13
C GLU A 304 -0.43 -2.81 22.14
N ARG A 305 -0.89 -3.61 21.17
CA ARG A 305 -0.58 -5.03 21.06
C ARG A 305 0.91 -5.30 20.82
N PHE A 306 1.56 -4.51 19.98
CA PHE A 306 2.94 -4.74 19.52
C PHE A 306 3.99 -3.83 20.13
N SER A 307 3.60 -2.78 20.89
CA SER A 307 4.53 -1.84 21.51
C SER A 307 5.61 -2.54 22.35
N GLY A 308 6.88 -2.26 22.05
CA GLY A 308 8.04 -2.85 22.71
C GLY A 308 8.31 -4.33 22.37
N LYS A 309 7.53 -4.94 21.47
CA LYS A 309 7.68 -6.34 21.04
C LYS A 309 8.22 -6.44 19.61
N ARG A 310 7.54 -5.80 18.67
CA ARG A 310 7.89 -5.77 17.25
C ARG A 310 7.63 -4.37 16.68
N HIS A 311 8.41 -3.99 15.65
CA HIS A 311 8.10 -2.84 14.81
C HIS A 311 6.99 -3.23 13.85
N ILE A 312 5.82 -2.61 14.01
CA ILE A 312 4.69 -2.76 13.10
C ILE A 312 4.41 -1.42 12.46
N HIS A 313 4.24 -1.43 11.14
CA HIS A 313 4.05 -0.23 10.34
C HIS A 313 2.64 -0.20 9.73
N LEU A 314 1.94 0.91 9.94
CA LEU A 314 0.62 1.16 9.36
C LEU A 314 0.75 2.29 8.34
N ILE A 315 0.38 1.99 7.10
CA ILE A 315 0.50 2.87 5.94
C ILE A 315 -0.90 3.12 5.39
N LEU A 316 -1.19 4.35 4.98
CA LEU A 316 -2.47 4.72 4.41
C LEU A 316 -2.37 4.95 2.90
N GLU A 317 -3.41 4.58 2.17
CA GLU A 317 -3.74 5.21 0.91
C GLU A 317 -4.92 6.15 1.15
N ASN A 318 -4.72 7.46 0.93
CA ASN A 318 -5.73 8.46 1.24
C ASN A 318 -5.70 9.63 0.27
N GLU A 319 -6.61 9.63 -0.67
CA GLU A 319 -6.77 10.67 -1.68
C GLU A 319 -7.06 12.06 -1.09
N LEU A 320 -7.55 12.13 0.15
CA LEU A 320 -7.87 13.40 0.83
C LEU A 320 -6.66 14.07 1.50
N ASN A 321 -5.48 13.46 1.51
CA ASN A 321 -4.27 14.01 2.14
C ASN A 321 -4.49 14.49 3.58
N GLN A 322 -5.03 13.64 4.44
CA GLN A 322 -5.32 13.96 5.84
C GLN A 322 -4.07 13.80 6.71
N ALA A 323 -3.29 14.87 6.80
CA ALA A 323 -2.06 14.92 7.60
C ALA A 323 -2.31 14.64 9.10
N SER A 324 -3.52 14.90 9.58
CA SER A 324 -3.93 14.65 10.99
C SER A 324 -3.89 13.18 11.39
N LEU A 325 -3.96 12.24 10.44
CA LEU A 325 -3.85 10.80 10.70
C LEU A 325 -2.41 10.33 10.89
N LEU A 326 -1.41 11.11 10.45
CA LEU A 326 -0.01 10.69 10.38
C LEU A 326 0.76 11.04 11.66
N ARG A 327 1.71 10.19 12.04
CA ARG A 327 2.62 10.41 13.18
C ARG A 327 3.45 11.68 12.97
N GLY A 328 3.54 12.48 14.01
CA GLY A 328 4.11 13.83 13.98
C GLY A 328 3.07 14.87 14.38
N ASN A 329 1.80 14.62 14.14
CA ASN A 329 0.68 15.35 14.72
C ASN A 329 0.26 14.76 16.08
N GLU A 330 -0.43 15.54 16.90
CA GLU A 330 -0.78 15.17 18.29
C GLU A 330 -1.65 13.91 18.38
N SER A 331 -2.49 13.66 17.37
CA SER A 331 -3.43 12.54 17.30
C SER A 331 -3.05 11.47 16.26
N GLY A 332 -2.00 11.67 15.48
CA GLY A 332 -1.64 10.78 14.37
C GLY A 332 -1.06 9.45 14.85
N LEU A 333 -1.58 8.35 14.31
CA LEU A 333 -1.23 7.00 14.71
C LEU A 333 -0.58 6.19 13.59
N PHE A 334 -0.71 6.62 12.33
CA PHE A 334 -0.16 5.93 11.17
C PHE A 334 1.27 6.37 10.88
N ASN A 335 2.09 5.45 10.39
CA ASN A 335 3.50 5.72 10.09
C ASN A 335 3.63 6.65 8.90
N ALA A 336 2.89 6.37 7.83
CA ALA A 336 2.99 7.11 6.58
C ALA A 336 1.73 6.97 5.74
N GLN A 337 1.70 7.76 4.67
CA GLN A 337 0.71 7.68 3.59
C GLN A 337 1.43 7.56 2.25
N TRP A 338 0.88 6.77 1.33
CA TRP A 338 1.23 6.79 -0.09
C TRP A 338 1.02 8.20 -0.65
N ASN A 339 2.03 8.74 -1.32
CA ASN A 339 2.04 10.12 -1.79
C ASN A 339 1.70 10.21 -3.29
N ASP A 340 0.42 10.08 -3.62
CA ASP A 340 -0.06 10.21 -4.99
C ASP A 340 0.28 11.58 -5.60
N ASP A 341 0.33 12.63 -4.79
CA ASP A 341 0.71 13.97 -5.27
C ASP A 341 2.13 13.98 -5.85
N PHE A 342 3.06 13.22 -5.25
CA PHE A 342 4.42 13.08 -5.80
C PHE A 342 4.38 12.41 -7.17
N HIS A 343 3.63 11.29 -7.30
CA HIS A 343 3.45 10.62 -8.59
C HIS A 343 2.83 11.55 -9.61
N HIS A 344 1.71 12.21 -9.29
CA HIS A 344 0.99 13.05 -10.23
C HIS A 344 1.85 14.21 -10.75
N ALA A 345 2.55 14.91 -9.85
CA ALA A 345 3.48 15.97 -10.23
C ALA A 345 4.63 15.46 -11.09
N ALA A 346 5.20 14.29 -10.74
CA ALA A 346 6.26 13.64 -11.49
C ALA A 346 5.79 13.20 -12.89
N HIS A 347 4.60 12.58 -12.98
CA HIS A 347 4.01 12.15 -14.24
C HIS A 347 3.82 13.32 -15.22
N VAL A 348 3.20 14.40 -14.75
CA VAL A 348 2.99 15.60 -15.58
C VAL A 348 4.32 16.23 -16.00
N ALA A 349 5.31 16.29 -15.10
CA ALA A 349 6.64 16.81 -15.43
C ALA A 349 7.37 15.98 -16.50
N LEU A 350 7.17 14.66 -16.54
CA LEU A 350 7.83 13.77 -17.50
C LEU A 350 7.10 13.67 -18.83
N THR A 351 5.77 13.65 -18.84
CA THR A 351 4.94 13.29 -20.00
C THR A 351 4.18 14.47 -20.59
N ALA A 352 3.98 15.56 -19.82
CA ALA A 352 3.06 16.65 -20.12
C ALA A 352 1.59 16.20 -20.27
N GLU A 353 1.23 15.02 -19.85
CA GLU A 353 -0.16 14.53 -19.80
C GLU A 353 -0.90 15.23 -18.66
N ALA A 354 -1.97 15.98 -18.98
CA ALA A 354 -2.71 16.81 -18.03
C ALA A 354 -4.23 16.54 -18.09
N THR A 355 -4.63 15.32 -18.39
CA THR A 355 -6.04 14.90 -18.45
C THR A 355 -6.49 14.33 -17.11
N SER A 356 -7.82 14.37 -16.83
CA SER A 356 -8.41 13.83 -15.60
C SER A 356 -7.78 14.45 -14.34
N TYR A 357 -7.43 13.67 -13.33
CA TYR A 357 -6.82 14.14 -12.08
C TYR A 357 -5.42 14.76 -12.27
N TYR A 358 -4.71 14.49 -13.39
CA TYR A 358 -3.43 15.14 -13.70
C TYR A 358 -3.59 16.64 -14.00
N SER A 359 -4.81 17.10 -14.34
CA SER A 359 -5.08 18.53 -14.58
C SER A 359 -4.80 19.41 -13.35
N ASP A 360 -4.88 18.87 -12.16
CA ASP A 360 -4.51 19.55 -10.90
C ASP A 360 -3.01 19.86 -10.80
N PHE A 361 -2.17 19.19 -11.58
CA PHE A 361 -0.72 19.29 -11.52
C PHE A 361 -0.12 19.99 -12.74
N ASP A 362 -0.97 20.49 -13.65
CA ASP A 362 -0.60 21.28 -14.82
C ASP A 362 -0.84 22.78 -14.59
N GLU A 363 -0.01 23.62 -15.24
CA GLU A 363 -0.09 25.09 -15.11
C GLU A 363 -1.41 25.65 -15.64
N ASN A 364 -1.95 25.06 -16.72
CA ASN A 364 -3.24 25.49 -17.28
C ASN A 364 -4.42 25.14 -16.36
N GLY A 365 -4.26 24.10 -15.54
CA GLY A 365 -5.23 23.69 -14.55
C GLY A 365 -5.08 24.46 -13.25
N SER A 366 -4.02 24.20 -12.51
CA SER A 366 -3.83 24.72 -11.14
C SER A 366 -3.23 26.12 -11.07
N GLY A 367 -2.73 26.66 -12.17
CA GLY A 367 -1.92 27.89 -12.20
C GLY A 367 -0.50 27.70 -11.65
N LYS A 368 -0.08 26.45 -11.40
CA LYS A 368 1.25 26.07 -10.92
C LYS A 368 1.84 25.00 -11.83
N SER A 369 3.12 25.11 -12.18
CA SER A 369 3.80 24.09 -12.98
C SER A 369 3.99 22.78 -12.21
N ALA A 370 4.15 21.67 -12.94
CA ALA A 370 4.40 20.34 -12.35
C ALA A 370 5.61 20.34 -11.42
N ILE A 371 6.69 21.06 -11.77
CA ILE A 371 7.88 21.19 -10.93
C ILE A 371 7.59 21.95 -9.63
N THR A 372 6.61 22.88 -9.63
CA THR A 372 6.18 23.57 -8.41
C THR A 372 5.49 22.60 -7.44
N HIS A 373 4.62 21.75 -7.96
CA HIS A 373 3.97 20.70 -7.15
C HIS A 373 4.99 19.67 -6.65
N LEU A 374 5.90 19.22 -7.52
CA LEU A 374 6.96 18.27 -7.16
C LEU A 374 7.90 18.85 -6.09
N SER A 375 8.29 20.14 -6.23
CA SER A 375 9.11 20.84 -5.23
C SER A 375 8.38 20.89 -3.87
N ARG A 376 7.08 21.16 -3.87
CA ARG A 376 6.28 21.16 -2.64
C ARG A 376 6.20 19.78 -2.00
N CYS A 377 6.04 18.70 -2.79
CA CYS A 377 6.13 17.33 -2.29
C CYS A 377 7.49 17.05 -1.64
N LEU A 378 8.58 17.43 -2.30
CA LEU A 378 9.93 17.27 -1.77
C LEU A 378 10.18 18.11 -0.50
N MET A 379 9.50 19.24 -0.36
CA MET A 379 9.66 20.14 0.81
C MET A 379 8.81 19.72 2.01
N THR A 380 7.53 19.38 1.78
CA THR A 380 6.52 19.27 2.85
C THR A 380 5.60 18.07 2.71
N GLY A 381 5.87 17.16 1.77
CA GLY A 381 5.14 15.91 1.56
C GLY A 381 4.02 16.03 0.55
N PHE A 382 2.90 16.68 0.86
CA PHE A 382 1.80 16.82 -0.09
C PHE A 382 1.94 18.07 -0.97
N ALA A 383 1.48 17.99 -2.23
CA ALA A 383 1.32 19.15 -3.10
C ALA A 383 0.05 19.94 -2.78
N TYR A 384 -1.02 19.23 -2.40
CA TYR A 384 -2.30 19.82 -2.00
C TYR A 384 -2.44 19.84 -0.48
N GLN A 385 -2.54 21.04 0.10
CA GLN A 385 -2.56 21.30 1.54
C GLN A 385 -3.57 22.42 1.86
N ASP A 386 -4.87 22.13 1.70
CA ASP A 386 -5.98 23.08 1.72
C ASP A 386 -5.98 24.01 0.49
N ASP A 387 -5.54 23.48 -0.68
CA ASP A 387 -5.57 24.18 -1.96
C ASP A 387 -6.81 23.74 -2.77
N PRO A 388 -7.40 24.64 -3.59
CA PRO A 388 -8.52 24.28 -4.46
C PRO A 388 -8.06 23.32 -5.56
N SER A 389 -8.83 22.25 -5.79
CA SER A 389 -8.61 21.24 -6.84
C SER A 389 -9.56 21.50 -8.01
N ILE A 390 -9.04 21.63 -9.21
CA ILE A 390 -9.86 21.80 -10.42
C ILE A 390 -10.59 20.51 -10.77
N PHE A 391 -9.91 19.38 -10.62
CA PHE A 391 -10.50 18.06 -10.81
C PHE A 391 -11.71 17.80 -9.90
N ARG A 392 -11.78 18.51 -8.76
CA ARG A 392 -12.88 18.45 -7.77
C ARG A 392 -13.77 19.70 -7.81
N ASP A 393 -13.94 20.30 -8.98
CA ASP A 393 -14.83 21.48 -9.16
C ASP A 393 -14.51 22.67 -8.23
N GLY A 394 -13.24 22.81 -7.82
CA GLY A 394 -12.76 23.89 -6.94
C GLY A 394 -12.88 23.58 -5.45
N GLU A 395 -13.28 22.37 -5.06
CA GLU A 395 -13.24 21.94 -3.65
C GLU A 395 -11.80 21.93 -3.13
N HIS A 396 -11.61 22.33 -1.88
CA HIS A 396 -10.30 22.30 -1.24
C HIS A 396 -9.89 20.87 -0.91
N ARG A 397 -8.63 20.55 -1.17
CA ARG A 397 -8.06 19.23 -0.92
C ARG A 397 -6.82 19.32 -0.03
N GLY A 398 -6.68 18.35 0.87
CA GLY A 398 -5.54 18.18 1.74
C GLY A 398 -5.56 18.98 3.02
N GLU A 399 -4.75 18.56 3.97
CA GLU A 399 -4.44 19.26 5.20
C GLU A 399 -2.97 19.72 5.17
N LYS A 400 -2.63 20.74 5.95
CA LYS A 400 -1.25 21.21 6.07
C LYS A 400 -0.36 20.11 6.62
N SER A 401 0.72 19.79 5.91
CA SER A 401 1.66 18.72 6.23
C SER A 401 3.06 19.22 6.62
N ASP A 402 3.29 20.52 6.66
CA ASP A 402 4.54 21.14 7.08
C ASP A 402 4.96 20.82 8.54
N GLY A 403 4.04 20.25 9.31
CA GLY A 403 4.28 19.72 10.66
C GLY A 403 4.80 18.28 10.72
N LEU A 404 4.90 17.57 9.59
CA LEU A 404 5.26 16.16 9.51
C LEU A 404 6.73 15.97 9.04
N PRO A 405 7.45 14.95 9.53
CA PRO A 405 8.71 14.55 8.92
C PRO A 405 8.45 13.94 7.54
N LEU A 406 9.38 14.09 6.59
CA LEU A 406 9.20 13.54 5.25
C LEU A 406 9.14 12.00 5.21
N THR A 407 9.61 11.32 6.24
CA THR A 407 9.40 9.88 6.42
C THR A 407 7.93 9.48 6.61
N ALA A 408 7.03 10.45 6.84
CA ALA A 408 5.58 10.21 6.85
C ALA A 408 4.96 10.05 5.45
N PHE A 409 5.78 10.13 4.39
CA PHE A 409 5.32 10.02 3.01
C PHE A 409 6.06 8.90 2.28
N VAL A 410 5.31 8.00 1.65
CA VAL A 410 5.84 6.98 0.75
C VAL A 410 5.77 7.53 -0.66
N ASN A 411 6.93 7.86 -1.23
CA ASN A 411 7.03 8.40 -2.58
C ASN A 411 7.25 7.28 -3.60
N PHE A 412 6.55 7.33 -4.70
CA PHE A 412 6.71 6.42 -5.84
C PHE A 412 6.54 7.20 -7.15
N VAL A 413 7.20 6.76 -8.20
CA VAL A 413 6.99 7.29 -9.54
C VAL A 413 5.85 6.57 -10.25
N GLN A 414 5.59 5.34 -9.87
CA GLN A 414 4.44 4.52 -10.30
C GLN A 414 4.22 3.38 -9.31
N ASN A 415 3.00 2.85 -9.27
CA ASN A 415 2.63 1.63 -8.59
C ASN A 415 1.61 0.86 -9.46
N HIS A 416 0.97 -0.19 -8.91
CA HIS A 416 -0.03 -0.98 -9.65
C HIS A 416 -1.15 -0.12 -10.24
N ASP A 417 -1.63 0.90 -9.49
CA ASP A 417 -2.77 1.73 -9.88
C ASP A 417 -2.46 2.60 -11.10
N GLN A 418 -1.36 3.33 -11.08
CA GLN A 418 -1.04 4.24 -12.18
C GLN A 418 -0.69 3.49 -13.47
N ILE A 419 -0.07 2.32 -13.37
CA ILE A 419 0.22 1.48 -14.52
C ILE A 419 -1.07 0.79 -15.01
N GLY A 420 -1.77 0.12 -14.12
CA GLY A 420 -2.89 -0.74 -14.48
C GLY A 420 -4.18 -0.01 -14.82
N ASN A 421 -4.33 1.25 -14.41
CA ASN A 421 -5.43 2.11 -14.81
C ASN A 421 -5.16 2.88 -16.13
N ARG A 422 -4.11 2.50 -16.87
CA ARG A 422 -3.92 2.90 -18.26
C ARG A 422 -4.53 1.86 -19.21
N PRO A 423 -4.99 2.27 -20.41
CA PRO A 423 -5.66 1.37 -21.35
C PRO A 423 -4.90 0.09 -21.68
N PHE A 424 -3.58 0.15 -21.73
CA PHE A 424 -2.70 -0.98 -22.06
C PHE A 424 -1.73 -1.37 -20.94
N GLY A 425 -1.84 -0.77 -19.77
CA GLY A 425 -0.94 -1.04 -18.66
C GLY A 425 0.50 -0.55 -18.89
N ASN A 426 0.64 0.60 -19.57
CA ASN A 426 1.94 1.18 -19.90
C ASN A 426 2.66 1.70 -18.64
N ARG A 427 3.93 1.35 -18.53
CA ARG A 427 4.84 1.85 -17.49
C ARG A 427 5.32 3.26 -17.84
N LEU A 428 5.56 4.10 -16.83
CA LEU A 428 5.98 5.48 -17.00
C LEU A 428 7.32 5.63 -17.75
N ASP A 429 8.25 4.69 -17.54
CA ASP A 429 9.52 4.63 -18.24
C ASP A 429 9.39 4.43 -19.76
N THR A 430 8.32 3.77 -20.23
CA THR A 430 8.03 3.65 -21.67
C THR A 430 7.46 4.93 -22.29
N MET A 431 7.07 5.89 -21.48
CA MET A 431 6.39 7.13 -21.89
C MET A 431 7.26 8.38 -21.68
N SER A 432 8.43 8.22 -21.07
CA SER A 432 9.30 9.33 -20.67
C SER A 432 10.72 9.18 -21.20
N ASP A 433 11.48 10.29 -21.20
CA ASP A 433 12.90 10.26 -21.52
C ASP A 433 13.67 9.48 -20.43
N PRO A 434 14.58 8.54 -20.81
CA PRO A 434 15.33 7.73 -19.85
C PRO A 434 16.21 8.55 -18.89
N GLY A 435 16.78 9.67 -19.33
CA GLY A 435 17.59 10.56 -18.49
C GLY A 435 16.72 11.26 -17.44
N LYS A 436 15.57 11.78 -17.84
CA LYS A 436 14.59 12.40 -16.94
C LYS A 436 14.07 11.38 -15.90
N MET A 437 13.81 10.14 -16.33
CA MET A 437 13.39 9.07 -15.42
C MET A 437 14.47 8.77 -14.38
N LYS A 438 15.75 8.64 -14.79
CA LYS A 438 16.87 8.46 -13.86
C LYS A 438 17.01 9.62 -12.88
N ALA A 439 16.86 10.86 -13.37
CA ALA A 439 16.90 12.04 -12.50
C ALA A 439 15.77 12.03 -11.46
N LEU A 440 14.56 11.65 -11.86
CA LEU A 440 13.41 11.57 -10.95
C LEU A 440 13.56 10.41 -9.94
N LEU A 441 13.98 9.23 -10.38
CA LEU A 441 14.26 8.07 -9.49
C LEU A 441 15.36 8.40 -8.47
N THR A 442 16.36 9.22 -8.88
CA THR A 442 17.37 9.74 -7.95
C THR A 442 16.73 10.63 -6.89
N ALA A 443 15.86 11.55 -7.31
CA ALA A 443 15.15 12.45 -6.39
C ALA A 443 14.27 11.67 -5.40
N MET A 444 13.56 10.65 -5.87
CA MET A 444 12.74 9.77 -5.04
C MET A 444 13.60 8.97 -4.04
N ALA A 445 14.61 8.26 -4.55
CA ALA A 445 15.40 7.33 -3.74
C ALA A 445 16.33 8.03 -2.75
N LEU A 446 16.84 9.22 -3.06
CA LEU A 446 17.80 9.95 -2.22
C LEU A 446 17.18 11.12 -1.44
N SER A 447 15.85 11.26 -1.43
CA SER A 447 15.13 12.16 -0.51
C SER A 447 14.95 11.51 0.87
N PRO A 448 14.60 12.28 1.92
CA PRO A 448 14.26 11.72 3.23
C PRO A 448 12.97 10.88 3.25
N SER A 449 12.09 10.99 2.26
CA SER A 449 10.86 10.21 2.15
C SER A 449 11.15 8.72 1.95
N ILE A 450 10.18 7.88 2.24
CA ILE A 450 10.30 6.43 2.04
C ILE A 450 10.02 6.12 0.55
N PRO A 451 10.96 5.51 -0.17
CA PRO A 451 10.74 5.15 -1.56
C PRO A 451 10.01 3.82 -1.71
N LEU A 452 9.09 3.77 -2.67
CA LEU A 452 8.43 2.55 -3.13
C LEU A 452 8.73 2.35 -4.62
N PHE A 453 9.09 1.12 -4.97
CA PHE A 453 9.28 0.64 -6.33
C PHE A 453 8.22 -0.41 -6.64
N PHE A 454 7.63 -0.33 -7.83
CA PHE A 454 6.77 -1.39 -8.32
C PHE A 454 7.56 -2.48 -9.04
N MET A 455 7.15 -3.73 -8.91
CA MET A 455 7.85 -4.89 -9.49
C MET A 455 8.25 -4.68 -10.96
N GLY A 456 9.53 -4.92 -11.26
CA GLY A 456 10.13 -4.76 -12.59
C GLY A 456 10.55 -3.34 -12.94
N GLU A 457 10.29 -2.35 -12.08
CA GLU A 457 10.70 -0.96 -12.30
C GLU A 457 12.23 -0.82 -12.28
N GLU A 458 12.91 -1.59 -11.46
CA GLU A 458 14.34 -1.53 -11.26
C GLU A 458 15.16 -1.90 -12.50
N TRP A 459 14.59 -2.69 -13.41
CA TRP A 459 15.23 -2.96 -14.70
C TRP A 459 14.49 -2.33 -15.87
N GLN A 460 13.42 -1.58 -15.65
CA GLN A 460 12.54 -1.04 -16.69
C GLN A 460 11.92 -2.14 -17.53
N ALA A 461 11.21 -3.07 -16.85
CA ALA A 461 10.58 -4.23 -17.50
C ALA A 461 9.70 -3.79 -18.68
N SER A 462 9.86 -4.46 -19.82
CA SER A 462 9.03 -4.20 -21.00
C SER A 462 7.59 -4.72 -20.84
N THR A 463 7.37 -5.59 -19.86
CA THR A 463 6.08 -6.19 -19.54
C THR A 463 5.13 -5.14 -18.99
N PRO A 464 3.94 -4.93 -19.59
CA PRO A 464 2.92 -4.06 -19.01
C PRO A 464 2.35 -4.69 -17.74
N PHE A 465 1.63 -3.87 -16.94
CA PHE A 465 0.80 -4.40 -15.85
C PHE A 465 -0.63 -3.95 -16.07
N GLN A 466 -1.46 -4.86 -16.59
CA GLN A 466 -2.84 -4.56 -16.98
C GLN A 466 -3.81 -4.84 -15.85
N PHE A 467 -4.95 -4.17 -15.83
CA PHE A 467 -6.04 -4.56 -14.94
C PHE A 467 -6.62 -5.89 -15.38
N PHE A 468 -6.69 -6.86 -14.48
CA PHE A 468 -7.25 -8.19 -14.74
C PHE A 468 -8.08 -8.71 -13.57
N CYS A 469 -9.12 -9.47 -13.91
CA CYS A 469 -10.02 -10.15 -12.99
C CYS A 469 -10.53 -11.46 -13.64
N ASP A 470 -11.33 -12.23 -12.91
CA ASP A 470 -11.91 -13.47 -13.41
C ASP A 470 -13.29 -13.69 -12.78
N PHE A 471 -14.27 -13.00 -13.33
CA PHE A 471 -15.66 -13.05 -12.88
C PHE A 471 -16.51 -13.95 -13.74
N GLU A 472 -17.66 -14.38 -13.21
CA GLU A 472 -18.71 -15.01 -13.99
C GLU A 472 -19.10 -14.16 -15.21
N PRO A 473 -19.53 -14.76 -16.34
CA PRO A 473 -19.63 -14.07 -17.64
C PRO A 473 -20.44 -12.78 -17.65
N GLU A 474 -21.54 -12.70 -16.91
CA GLU A 474 -22.40 -11.50 -16.88
C GLU A 474 -21.68 -10.32 -16.21
N LEU A 475 -21.07 -10.55 -15.06
CA LEU A 475 -20.30 -9.54 -14.35
C LEU A 475 -19.01 -9.18 -15.10
N GLY A 476 -18.31 -10.17 -15.65
CA GLY A 476 -17.11 -9.97 -16.46
C GLY A 476 -17.37 -9.07 -17.66
N HIS A 477 -18.48 -9.28 -18.37
CA HIS A 477 -18.88 -8.40 -19.47
C HIS A 477 -19.14 -6.96 -19.00
N ALA A 478 -19.81 -6.79 -17.87
CA ALA A 478 -20.08 -5.46 -17.30
C ALA A 478 -18.78 -4.73 -16.91
N VAL A 479 -17.81 -5.43 -16.34
CA VAL A 479 -16.49 -4.88 -16.00
C VAL A 479 -15.72 -4.48 -17.26
N THR A 480 -15.68 -5.32 -18.28
CA THR A 480 -15.03 -5.03 -19.57
C THR A 480 -15.62 -3.78 -20.24
N GLU A 481 -16.93 -3.66 -20.29
CA GLU A 481 -17.60 -2.48 -20.84
C GLU A 481 -17.38 -1.23 -19.96
N GLY A 482 -17.33 -1.40 -18.64
CA GLY A 482 -17.00 -0.33 -17.70
C GLY A 482 -15.60 0.25 -17.96
N ARG A 483 -14.58 -0.62 -18.04
CA ARG A 483 -13.20 -0.24 -18.34
C ARG A 483 -13.08 0.47 -19.70
N ARG A 484 -13.71 -0.05 -20.73
CA ARG A 484 -13.70 0.59 -22.05
C ARG A 484 -14.36 1.97 -22.06
N LYS A 485 -15.39 2.17 -21.24
CA LYS A 485 -16.01 3.49 -21.07
C LYS A 485 -15.15 4.46 -20.28
N GLU A 486 -14.38 4.00 -19.33
CA GLU A 486 -13.52 4.84 -18.52
C GLU A 486 -12.53 5.66 -19.36
N PHE A 487 -12.03 5.07 -20.44
CA PHE A 487 -11.06 5.71 -21.34
C PHE A 487 -11.67 6.51 -22.50
N TRP A 488 -13.00 6.70 -22.54
CA TRP A 488 -13.67 7.41 -23.64
C TRP A 488 -13.24 8.88 -23.79
N HIS A 489 -12.78 9.49 -22.71
CA HIS A 489 -12.31 10.88 -22.67
C HIS A 489 -10.90 11.06 -23.25
N MET A 490 -10.14 9.99 -23.41
CA MET A 490 -8.84 10.01 -24.08
C MET A 490 -9.04 10.11 -25.59
N PRO A 491 -8.35 11.03 -26.29
CA PRO A 491 -8.54 11.26 -27.74
C PRO A 491 -8.41 9.98 -28.57
N GLU A 492 -7.45 9.10 -28.22
CA GLU A 492 -7.18 7.83 -28.90
C GLU A 492 -8.35 6.84 -28.80
N PHE A 493 -9.18 6.96 -27.77
CA PHE A 493 -10.28 6.02 -27.48
C PHE A 493 -11.67 6.66 -27.59
N SER A 494 -11.76 7.88 -28.12
CA SER A 494 -13.04 8.52 -28.42
C SER A 494 -13.83 7.75 -29.50
N ASP A 495 -13.14 7.09 -30.45
CA ASP A 495 -13.75 6.23 -31.46
C ASP A 495 -14.04 4.81 -30.88
N PRO A 496 -15.27 4.24 -31.11
CA PRO A 496 -15.61 2.90 -30.66
C PRO A 496 -14.70 1.78 -31.16
N LYS A 497 -14.09 1.92 -32.35
CA LYS A 497 -13.16 0.90 -32.88
C LYS A 497 -11.86 0.87 -32.09
N SER A 498 -11.31 2.03 -31.76
CA SER A 498 -10.09 2.14 -30.94
C SER A 498 -10.33 1.61 -29.52
N ARG A 499 -11.48 1.91 -28.93
CA ARG A 499 -11.86 1.36 -27.61
C ARG A 499 -11.88 -0.17 -27.57
N ASN A 500 -12.26 -0.83 -28.66
CA ASN A 500 -12.27 -2.29 -28.74
C ASN A 500 -10.87 -2.92 -28.79
N THR A 501 -9.80 -2.11 -28.94
CA THR A 501 -8.42 -2.59 -28.84
C THR A 501 -7.92 -2.68 -27.40
N ILE A 502 -8.63 -2.04 -26.44
CA ILE A 502 -8.33 -2.13 -25.02
C ILE A 502 -8.51 -3.59 -24.57
N PRO A 503 -7.52 -4.19 -23.90
CA PRO A 503 -7.59 -5.57 -23.44
C PRO A 503 -8.84 -5.85 -22.60
N ASP A 504 -9.39 -7.04 -22.74
CA ASP A 504 -10.47 -7.52 -21.90
C ASP A 504 -9.90 -7.92 -20.53
N PRO A 505 -10.32 -7.29 -19.42
CA PRO A 505 -9.82 -7.63 -18.09
C PRO A 505 -10.04 -9.09 -17.69
N CYS A 506 -11.10 -9.72 -18.19
CA CYS A 506 -11.44 -11.11 -17.88
C CYS A 506 -10.75 -12.12 -18.80
N ALA A 507 -10.04 -11.66 -19.83
CA ALA A 507 -9.27 -12.57 -20.68
C ALA A 507 -8.02 -13.08 -19.96
N GLU A 508 -7.77 -14.40 -20.03
CA GLU A 508 -6.57 -15.01 -19.48
C GLU A 508 -5.29 -14.36 -20.04
N SER A 509 -5.30 -13.96 -21.31
CA SER A 509 -4.17 -13.30 -21.96
C SER A 509 -3.80 -11.98 -21.30
N THR A 510 -4.75 -11.21 -20.74
CA THR A 510 -4.48 -9.96 -20.02
C THR A 510 -3.66 -10.21 -18.76
N PHE A 511 -3.99 -11.26 -18.01
CA PHE A 511 -3.19 -11.72 -16.87
C PHE A 511 -1.82 -12.24 -17.29
N LEU A 512 -1.77 -13.12 -18.30
CA LEU A 512 -0.50 -13.72 -18.76
C LEU A 512 0.47 -12.65 -19.31
N ASN A 513 -0.04 -11.66 -20.02
CA ASN A 513 0.76 -10.54 -20.53
C ASN A 513 1.30 -9.62 -19.42
N SER A 514 0.72 -9.68 -18.22
CA SER A 514 1.18 -8.91 -17.05
C SER A 514 2.24 -9.63 -16.22
N LYS A 515 2.57 -10.90 -16.54
CA LYS A 515 3.63 -11.64 -15.85
C LYS A 515 5.01 -11.11 -16.23
N LEU A 516 5.83 -10.79 -15.23
CA LEU A 516 7.19 -10.30 -15.45
C LEU A 516 8.06 -11.29 -16.24
N ASN A 517 8.77 -10.76 -17.23
CA ASN A 517 9.74 -11.52 -18.02
C ASN A 517 11.14 -11.44 -17.42
N TRP A 518 11.47 -12.32 -16.49
CA TRP A 518 12.77 -12.37 -15.82
C TRP A 518 13.96 -12.62 -16.76
N ALA A 519 13.73 -13.18 -17.96
CA ALA A 519 14.80 -13.39 -18.96
C ALA A 519 15.35 -12.06 -19.53
N GLU A 520 14.66 -10.94 -19.36
CA GLU A 520 15.17 -9.62 -19.72
C GLU A 520 16.46 -9.28 -18.96
N LEU A 521 16.59 -9.72 -17.72
CA LEU A 521 17.79 -9.51 -16.89
C LEU A 521 19.05 -10.23 -17.44
N GLU A 522 18.92 -11.11 -18.41
CA GLU A 522 20.06 -11.68 -19.15
C GLU A 522 20.59 -10.71 -20.22
N GLN A 523 19.84 -9.66 -20.54
CA GLN A 523 20.18 -8.67 -21.56
C GLN A 523 20.80 -7.42 -20.93
N LYS A 524 21.87 -6.94 -21.57
CA LYS A 524 22.71 -5.86 -21.04
C LYS A 524 21.96 -4.57 -20.64
N PRO A 525 21.02 -4.02 -21.42
CA PRO A 525 20.33 -2.79 -21.03
C PRO A 525 19.56 -2.91 -19.72
N PHE A 526 18.87 -4.03 -19.50
CA PHE A 526 18.11 -4.29 -18.28
C PHE A 526 19.01 -4.53 -17.07
N GLN A 527 20.14 -5.24 -17.27
CA GLN A 527 21.15 -5.40 -16.23
C GLN A 527 21.76 -4.08 -15.79
N GLU A 528 22.06 -3.19 -16.73
CA GLU A 528 22.64 -1.87 -16.43
C GLU A 528 21.67 -1.01 -15.61
N ASN A 529 20.37 -1.04 -15.93
CA ASN A 529 19.34 -0.34 -15.15
C ASN A 529 19.22 -0.93 -13.74
N GLN A 530 19.12 -2.25 -13.61
CA GLN A 530 19.04 -2.94 -12.32
C GLN A 530 20.27 -2.64 -11.44
N GLN A 531 21.48 -2.71 -12.00
CA GLN A 531 22.72 -2.37 -11.30
C GLN A 531 22.74 -0.90 -10.86
N TRP A 532 22.23 -0.01 -11.69
CA TRP A 532 22.14 1.41 -11.38
C TRP A 532 21.20 1.67 -10.20
N ILE A 533 20.00 1.06 -10.17
CA ILE A 533 19.07 1.15 -9.03
C ILE A 533 19.70 0.55 -7.78
N SER A 534 20.32 -0.64 -7.89
CA SER A 534 21.01 -1.25 -6.75
C SER A 534 22.09 -0.35 -6.16
N HIS A 535 22.88 0.31 -7.01
CA HIS A 535 23.88 1.29 -6.57
C HIS A 535 23.23 2.48 -5.84
N LEU A 536 22.14 3.02 -6.41
CA LEU A 536 21.40 4.14 -5.83
C LEU A 536 20.83 3.80 -4.44
N LEU A 537 20.23 2.61 -4.29
CA LEU A 537 19.68 2.14 -3.00
C LEU A 537 20.78 1.84 -1.97
N ASN A 538 21.96 1.36 -2.41
CA ASN A 538 23.11 1.20 -1.53
C ASN A 538 23.59 2.55 -0.99
N ILE A 539 23.64 3.59 -1.82
CA ILE A 539 23.96 4.96 -1.38
C ILE A 539 22.94 5.43 -0.34
N ARG A 540 21.64 5.25 -0.58
CA ARG A 540 20.59 5.56 0.40
C ARG A 540 20.88 4.89 1.75
N GLN A 541 21.15 3.59 1.75
CA GLN A 541 21.41 2.82 2.98
C GLN A 541 22.67 3.29 3.73
N GLN A 542 23.70 3.71 3.02
CA GLN A 542 24.97 4.12 3.62
C GLN A 542 24.98 5.59 4.07
N GLU A 543 24.38 6.48 3.29
CA GLU A 543 24.53 7.92 3.49
C GLU A 543 23.29 8.57 4.11
N ILE A 544 22.08 8.11 3.78
CA ILE A 544 20.84 8.78 4.19
C ILE A 544 20.21 8.10 5.41
N VAL A 545 19.93 6.81 5.34
CA VAL A 545 19.25 6.05 6.40
C VAL A 545 19.88 6.26 7.79
N PRO A 546 21.21 6.23 7.98
CA PRO A 546 21.82 6.43 9.30
C PRO A 546 21.50 7.81 9.92
N ARG A 547 21.15 8.80 9.10
CA ARG A 547 20.85 10.17 9.51
C ARG A 547 19.34 10.42 9.70
N LEU A 548 18.47 9.58 9.10
CA LEU A 548 17.03 9.76 9.19
C LEU A 548 16.49 9.61 10.61
N LYS A 549 17.10 8.79 11.45
CA LYS A 549 16.71 8.67 12.85
C LYS A 549 16.83 10.00 13.59
N SER A 550 18.00 10.66 13.47
CA SER A 550 18.22 11.97 14.07
C SER A 550 17.32 13.04 13.46
N TYR A 551 17.06 12.96 12.15
CA TYR A 551 16.08 13.80 11.46
C TYR A 551 14.69 13.68 12.09
N VAL A 552 14.15 12.46 12.25
CA VAL A 552 12.83 12.23 12.85
C VAL A 552 12.79 12.68 14.33
N GLU A 553 13.84 12.39 15.11
CA GLU A 553 13.96 12.85 16.50
C GLU A 553 13.91 14.39 16.60
N SER A 554 14.52 15.11 15.65
CA SER A 554 14.48 16.58 15.61
C SER A 554 13.05 17.11 15.35
N TRP A 555 12.24 16.39 14.56
CA TRP A 555 10.85 16.75 14.28
C TRP A 555 9.92 16.54 15.48
N GLN A 556 10.23 15.61 16.37
CA GLN A 556 9.47 15.41 17.61
C GLN A 556 9.65 16.56 18.62
N ASN A 557 10.75 17.30 18.51
CA ASN A 557 11.04 18.46 19.37
C ASN A 557 10.62 19.76 18.65
N LYS A 558 9.40 20.23 18.93
CA LYS A 558 8.79 21.41 18.27
C LYS A 558 9.68 22.68 18.35
N ASP A 559 10.49 22.82 19.41
CA ASP A 559 11.33 24.01 19.61
C ASP A 559 12.60 24.00 18.76
N ASN A 560 13.00 22.85 18.22
CA ASN A 560 14.24 22.65 17.45
C ASN A 560 14.01 22.28 15.98
N ARG A 561 12.78 22.37 15.50
CA ARG A 561 12.47 22.08 14.10
C ARG A 561 13.15 23.06 13.18
N THR A 562 13.85 22.52 12.20
CA THR A 562 14.35 23.27 11.05
C THR A 562 13.61 22.80 9.81
N ASN A 563 13.00 23.73 9.09
CA ASN A 563 12.26 23.41 7.86
C ASN A 563 13.21 23.19 6.69
N PRO A 564 12.85 22.35 5.71
CA PRO A 564 13.52 22.28 4.44
C PRO A 564 13.59 23.65 3.75
N LEU A 565 14.60 23.84 2.90
CA LEU A 565 14.83 25.10 2.18
C LEU A 565 14.68 24.86 0.66
N LEU A 566 13.85 25.65 0.02
CA LEU A 566 13.80 25.76 -1.45
C LEU A 566 14.79 26.85 -1.87
N LEU A 567 15.93 26.45 -2.44
CA LEU A 567 16.95 27.39 -2.88
C LEU A 567 16.71 27.94 -4.28
N PHE A 568 16.05 27.12 -5.12
CA PHE A 568 15.80 27.48 -6.52
C PHE A 568 14.61 26.68 -7.07
N GLN A 569 13.81 27.34 -7.90
CA GLN A 569 12.76 26.72 -8.69
C GLN A 569 12.48 27.59 -9.89
N GLN A 570 12.67 27.05 -11.07
CA GLN A 570 12.36 27.73 -12.34
C GLN A 570 12.28 26.69 -13.46
N ASP A 571 11.40 26.94 -14.44
CA ASP A 571 11.16 26.03 -15.57
C ASP A 571 10.83 24.60 -15.10
N GLN A 572 11.68 23.63 -15.42
CA GLN A 572 11.57 22.22 -14.98
C GLN A 572 12.65 21.85 -13.96
N ALA A 573 13.21 22.83 -13.26
CA ALA A 573 14.30 22.59 -12.32
C ALA A 573 14.01 23.08 -10.91
N THR A 574 14.55 22.37 -9.92
CA THR A 574 14.43 22.71 -8.50
C THR A 574 15.69 22.36 -7.73
N VAL A 575 15.95 23.09 -6.66
CA VAL A 575 17.01 22.78 -5.69
C VAL A 575 16.45 22.87 -4.29
N VAL A 576 16.50 21.74 -3.57
CA VAL A 576 15.93 21.58 -2.23
C VAL A 576 17.02 21.15 -1.26
N LEU A 577 16.98 21.65 -0.02
CA LEU A 577 17.81 21.21 1.08
C LEU A 577 16.95 20.72 2.24
N TRP A 578 17.35 19.61 2.85
CA TRP A 578 16.71 19.02 4.03
C TRP A 578 17.68 19.01 5.22
N PRO A 579 17.28 19.52 6.38
CA PRO A 579 18.11 19.47 7.59
C PRO A 579 18.10 18.05 8.17
N LEU A 580 19.18 17.29 8.07
CA LEU A 580 19.28 15.97 8.67
C LEU A 580 19.72 16.01 10.14
N THR A 581 20.55 17.00 10.48
CA THR A 581 20.95 17.34 11.84
C THR A 581 20.95 18.86 12.01
N GLN A 582 21.39 19.37 13.15
CA GLN A 582 21.52 20.81 13.36
C GLN A 582 22.52 21.49 12.41
N THR A 583 23.47 20.75 11.88
CA THR A 583 24.55 21.30 11.04
C THR A 583 24.66 20.64 9.67
N GLU A 584 24.18 19.40 9.51
CA GLU A 584 24.27 18.65 8.26
C GLU A 584 22.96 18.73 7.49
N TRP A 585 23.06 19.05 6.22
CA TRP A 585 21.93 19.16 5.29
C TRP A 585 22.16 18.26 4.09
N LEU A 586 21.12 17.52 3.72
CA LEU A 586 21.05 16.83 2.45
C LEU A 586 20.52 17.78 1.40
N GLY A 587 21.12 17.82 0.24
CA GLY A 587 20.70 18.62 -0.89
C GLY A 587 20.37 17.77 -2.12
N LEU A 588 19.40 18.22 -2.88
CA LEU A 588 19.05 17.70 -4.19
C LEU A 588 18.93 18.87 -5.17
N ALA A 589 19.66 18.78 -6.27
CA ALA A 589 19.46 19.64 -7.43
C ALA A 589 18.94 18.76 -8.58
N LEU A 590 17.79 19.11 -9.13
CA LEU A 590 17.03 18.33 -10.12
C LEU A 590 16.67 19.23 -11.31
N ASN A 591 16.88 18.75 -12.53
CA ASN A 591 16.37 19.36 -13.76
C ASN A 591 15.73 18.28 -14.65
N LEU A 592 14.42 18.33 -14.81
CA LEU A 592 13.64 17.45 -15.69
C LEU A 592 13.39 18.06 -17.08
N GLY A 593 13.97 19.23 -17.36
CA GLY A 593 13.85 19.91 -18.64
C GLY A 593 14.88 19.44 -19.68
N ASP A 594 14.69 19.88 -20.93
CA ASP A 594 15.54 19.58 -22.07
C ASP A 594 16.65 20.61 -22.26
N SER A 595 16.72 21.63 -21.41
CA SER A 595 17.64 22.74 -21.51
C SER A 595 18.45 22.94 -20.24
N LEU A 596 19.63 23.56 -20.42
CA LEU A 596 20.41 24.04 -19.29
C LEU A 596 19.65 25.12 -18.52
N VAL A 597 19.69 25.04 -17.19
CA VAL A 597 19.10 26.06 -16.32
C VAL A 597 20.21 26.76 -15.53
N SER A 598 20.26 28.11 -15.62
CA SER A 598 21.21 28.92 -14.88
C SER A 598 20.61 29.33 -13.53
N LEU A 599 21.33 29.03 -12.46
CA LEU A 599 20.94 29.44 -11.11
C LEU A 599 21.18 30.94 -10.91
N SER A 600 20.45 31.56 -9.99
CA SER A 600 20.70 32.93 -9.59
C SER A 600 22.13 33.09 -9.02
N ASN A 601 22.67 34.33 -9.10
CA ASN A 601 23.99 34.62 -8.53
C ASN A 601 24.09 34.30 -7.02
N GLU A 602 22.98 34.44 -6.29
CA GLU A 602 22.89 34.14 -4.88
C GLU A 602 22.97 32.63 -4.64
N THR A 603 22.16 31.87 -5.35
CA THR A 603 22.14 30.40 -5.29
C THR A 603 23.49 29.81 -5.75
N SER A 604 24.09 30.36 -6.82
CA SER A 604 25.37 29.89 -7.34
C SER A 604 26.51 30.07 -6.34
N ARG A 605 26.51 31.19 -5.56
CA ARG A 605 27.50 31.39 -4.49
C ARG A 605 27.42 30.37 -3.38
N PHE A 606 26.22 29.87 -3.10
CA PHE A 606 26.01 28.82 -2.10
C PHE A 606 26.82 27.56 -2.42
N PHE A 607 26.99 27.21 -3.69
CA PHE A 607 27.55 25.94 -4.13
C PHE A 607 29.08 25.92 -4.28
N LYS A 608 29.75 27.06 -4.25
CA LYS A 608 31.18 27.16 -4.65
C LYS A 608 32.16 26.30 -3.86
N ASP A 609 31.98 26.15 -2.53
CA ASP A 609 32.99 25.50 -1.67
C ASP A 609 32.39 24.59 -0.57
N ARG A 610 31.13 24.18 -0.68
CA ARG A 610 30.39 23.56 0.44
C ARG A 610 29.76 22.20 0.14
N LEU A 611 29.97 21.65 -1.06
CA LEU A 611 29.28 20.44 -1.51
C LEU A 611 30.17 19.21 -1.33
N ASN A 612 29.68 18.24 -0.56
CA ASN A 612 30.20 16.89 -0.54
C ASN A 612 29.27 16.02 -1.38
N PRO A 613 29.68 15.57 -2.58
CA PRO A 613 28.81 14.81 -3.47
C PRO A 613 28.44 13.46 -2.83
N ILE A 614 27.19 13.06 -3.04
CA ILE A 614 26.71 11.72 -2.74
C ILE A 614 26.52 10.95 -4.03
N PHE A 615 25.85 11.57 -5.00
CA PHE A 615 25.51 10.94 -6.28
C PHE A 615 25.25 11.97 -7.36
N GLU A 616 25.62 11.65 -8.60
CA GLU A 616 25.23 12.40 -9.81
C GLU A 616 24.75 11.45 -10.91
N THR A 617 23.69 11.81 -11.61
CA THR A 617 23.12 10.98 -12.68
C THR A 617 23.99 10.95 -13.92
N GLU A 618 24.63 12.08 -14.24
CA GLU A 618 25.50 12.26 -15.40
C GLU A 618 26.84 12.85 -14.96
N PRO A 619 27.95 12.44 -15.59
CA PRO A 619 29.26 13.03 -15.33
C PRO A 619 29.25 14.55 -15.44
N GLU A 620 29.98 15.22 -14.58
CA GLU A 620 30.11 16.69 -14.53
C GLU A 620 28.88 17.45 -14.02
N THR A 621 27.77 16.78 -13.63
CA THR A 621 26.58 17.47 -13.11
C THR A 621 26.93 18.30 -11.87
N LEU A 622 27.71 17.74 -10.94
CA LEU A 622 28.20 18.44 -9.75
C LEU A 622 29.10 19.63 -10.08
N GLU A 623 30.04 19.46 -11.02
CA GLU A 623 30.96 20.54 -11.42
C GLU A 623 30.23 21.70 -12.12
N ASN A 624 29.16 21.37 -12.88
CA ASN A 624 28.29 22.38 -13.47
C ASN A 624 27.42 23.07 -12.40
N LEU A 625 26.90 22.32 -11.41
CA LEU A 625 26.18 22.89 -10.28
C LEU A 625 27.03 23.91 -9.52
N LYS A 626 28.32 23.62 -9.28
CA LYS A 626 29.28 24.56 -8.64
C LYS A 626 29.47 25.82 -9.47
N LYS A 627 29.31 25.77 -10.80
CA LYS A 627 29.33 26.91 -11.69
C LYS A 627 27.96 27.63 -11.79
N GLY A 628 26.95 27.13 -11.07
CA GLY A 628 25.59 27.67 -11.12
C GLY A 628 24.78 27.22 -12.32
N ILE A 629 25.03 26.03 -12.85
CA ILE A 629 24.35 25.47 -14.03
C ILE A 629 23.78 24.09 -13.66
N LEU A 630 22.51 23.88 -13.97
CA LEU A 630 21.87 22.57 -13.94
C LEU A 630 21.80 21.98 -15.34
N LEU A 631 22.39 20.82 -15.55
CA LEU A 631 22.33 20.09 -16.82
C LEU A 631 20.90 19.59 -17.08
N PRO A 632 20.49 19.46 -18.36
CA PRO A 632 19.18 18.88 -18.70
C PRO A 632 19.10 17.40 -18.27
N ALA A 633 17.90 16.92 -17.98
CA ALA A 633 17.61 15.54 -17.64
C ALA A 633 18.55 14.96 -16.57
N SER A 634 18.87 15.73 -15.52
CA SER A 634 19.89 15.36 -14.53
C SER A 634 19.49 15.66 -13.10
N ALA A 635 20.10 14.91 -12.18
CA ALA A 635 20.02 15.16 -10.74
C ALA A 635 21.38 14.98 -10.08
N VAL A 636 21.61 15.75 -9.01
CA VAL A 636 22.75 15.60 -8.12
C VAL A 636 22.28 15.65 -6.68
N SER A 637 22.73 14.68 -5.88
CA SER A 637 22.53 14.67 -4.43
C SER A 637 23.86 14.94 -3.73
N PHE A 638 23.83 15.72 -2.66
CA PHE A 638 25.02 16.17 -1.95
C PHE A 638 24.74 16.44 -0.46
N MET A 639 25.79 16.36 0.36
CA MET A 639 25.77 16.86 1.73
C MET A 639 26.37 18.27 1.78
N THR A 640 25.82 19.10 2.66
CA THR A 640 26.34 20.44 2.92
C THR A 640 26.19 20.80 4.40
N GLN A 641 26.93 21.81 4.85
CA GLN A 641 26.83 22.36 6.20
C GLN A 641 26.33 23.79 6.14
N LEU A 642 25.29 24.09 6.90
CA LEU A 642 24.80 25.45 7.12
C LEU A 642 25.20 25.86 8.55
N SER A 643 25.87 27.04 8.63
CA SER A 643 26.29 27.66 9.92
C SER A 643 25.15 28.50 10.49
#